data_4f5413eb7586de98795b3c962606065d
#
_entry.id   4f5413eb7586de98795b3c962606065d
#
_cell.length_a   1.000
_cell.length_b   1.000
_cell.length_c   1.000
_cell.angle_alpha   90.00
_cell.angle_beta   90.00
_cell.angle_gamma   90.00
#
_symmetry.space_group_name_H-M   'P 1'
#
loop_
_entity.id
_entity.type
_entity.pdbx_description
1 polymer ?
#
loop_
_entity_poly.entity_id
_entity_poly.type
_entity_poly.pdbx_seq_one_letter_code
_entity_poly.pdbx_strand_id
1 'polypeptide(L)'
;MFVCGAALCLGLTEAHQTTMANDPPPIDPQRVQDQQDMTWSDYRPIPGHNWADPTLQPSRNLRVALVAVDFDDQPFVITLPKHSDPFGNPQVDPVSRADVPRFYADFFNTPNALNHGQTINGFWMEQSRGKVGIPPLDVYGPYRMPKKLFQYGLNEFKQGDGCPGGFTCDGRMEPDADALWMAAAGKDIRSKYDIVLRIYAGYDETSVWQEFGEMKFASREDIPSSWGNPDPTKPRWVITRYVPWTPWKAGQMQWGLSSVRQGESSGTITHEIAHFAFKTGDNNNNPYAAPYRRVGSGPWDIMDRGSFNGPGGPHRRWVVPPAEGAAMPAGFMLRNRLRFEFVPPQQVLRLNRNGLAQSGLAVARLVARAVEPGEGEVAGVAVTLDGEAPQDRTSTCDMSTDALCPGEPVFNFYSVEVVQRIGYDSFTPQNGVLIAKNKDREGNTCGYNCFAWVIDAHPEDITLLDFVKPDGTRVMRTLADYRQLNDALFHAGLRSGSQYEWQDAANRLHFYVLDLARSSTGILSYVIGVRSMDGGGPHPRGVVLKAPEKHAADRSSTWNVTLTNTGVEGRFNAGLHPQEVSAYVRNDIYRLSVAVEGQGWSVDLQNALATVPFGRSLTIPVYVAPTGVIRRPARVTLTAVSESDPSKHASVTASITARR
;
A
#
# COMPACT_ATOMS: atom_id res chain seq x y z
N MET A 1 -42.96 28.26 -15.90
CA MET A 1 -42.19 29.14 -15.06
C MET A 1 -41.08 28.27 -14.48
N PHE A 2 -39.93 28.26 -15.15
CA PHE A 2 -38.80 27.44 -14.78
C PHE A 2 -38.00 28.16 -13.66
N VAL A 3 -37.75 27.46 -12.57
CA VAL A 3 -36.81 27.89 -11.55
C VAL A 3 -35.55 27.00 -11.68
N CYS A 4 -34.49 27.62 -12.12
CA CYS A 4 -33.17 27.03 -12.25
C CYS A 4 -32.50 27.03 -10.85
N GLY A 5 -32.30 25.85 -10.26
CA GLY A 5 -31.51 25.69 -9.03
C GLY A 5 -30.04 25.59 -9.40
N ALA A 6 -29.26 26.56 -8.96
CA ALA A 6 -27.82 26.56 -9.10
C ALA A 6 -27.19 25.49 -8.18
N ALA A 7 -26.59 24.47 -8.78
CA ALA A 7 -25.69 23.56 -8.08
C ALA A 7 -24.40 24.32 -7.72
N LEU A 8 -24.13 24.48 -6.42
CA LEU A 8 -22.83 24.91 -5.92
C LEU A 8 -21.85 23.73 -6.08
N CYS A 9 -21.04 23.76 -7.11
CA CYS A 9 -19.80 23.01 -7.15
C CYS A 9 -18.85 23.60 -6.10
N LEU A 10 -18.74 22.95 -4.96
CA LEU A 10 -17.62 23.15 -4.05
C LEU A 10 -16.41 22.50 -4.68
N GLY A 11 -15.67 23.27 -5.47
CA GLY A 11 -14.33 22.91 -5.88
C GLY A 11 -13.46 22.76 -4.64
N LEU A 12 -12.92 21.56 -4.44
CA LEU A 12 -11.75 21.34 -3.61
C LEU A 12 -10.64 22.20 -4.21
N THR A 13 -10.36 23.32 -3.59
CA THR A 13 -9.15 24.07 -3.87
C THR A 13 -7.99 23.22 -3.37
N GLU A 14 -7.34 22.50 -4.29
CA GLU A 14 -5.92 22.19 -4.13
C GLU A 14 -5.27 23.51 -3.69
N ALA A 15 -4.66 23.49 -2.52
CA ALA A 15 -3.77 24.55 -2.12
C ALA A 15 -2.58 24.52 -3.10
N HIS A 16 -2.76 25.11 -4.26
CA HIS A 16 -1.66 25.48 -5.14
C HIS A 16 -0.80 26.43 -4.30
N GLN A 17 0.28 25.86 -3.70
CA GLN A 17 1.41 26.70 -3.35
C GLN A 17 1.77 27.45 -4.64
N THR A 18 1.47 28.73 -4.66
CA THR A 18 1.90 29.60 -5.76
C THR A 18 3.41 29.57 -5.76
N THR A 19 4.00 28.70 -6.59
CA THR A 19 5.43 28.70 -6.85
C THR A 19 5.75 30.08 -7.41
N MET A 20 6.52 30.85 -6.65
CA MET A 20 7.08 32.08 -7.18
C MET A 20 7.95 31.72 -8.37
N ALA A 21 7.95 32.52 -9.43
CA ALA A 21 8.59 32.23 -10.71
C ALA A 21 10.10 31.88 -10.64
N ASN A 22 10.69 31.86 -9.46
CA ASN A 22 12.11 31.67 -9.16
C ASN A 22 12.42 30.53 -8.18
N ASP A 23 11.41 29.77 -7.75
CA ASP A 23 11.62 28.66 -6.82
C ASP A 23 12.30 27.47 -7.51
N PRO A 24 13.27 26.81 -6.86
CA PRO A 24 13.83 25.57 -7.40
C PRO A 24 12.76 24.49 -7.50
N PRO A 25 12.75 23.68 -8.57
CA PRO A 25 11.80 22.56 -8.67
C PRO A 25 12.04 21.57 -7.52
N PRO A 26 10.99 20.90 -7.04
CA PRO A 26 11.15 19.83 -6.04
C PRO A 26 12.01 18.69 -6.62
N ILE A 27 12.79 18.04 -5.76
CA ILE A 27 13.60 16.86 -6.12
C ILE A 27 12.66 15.69 -6.43
N ASP A 28 11.69 15.47 -5.56
CA ASP A 28 10.80 14.32 -5.57
C ASP A 28 9.36 14.78 -5.32
N PRO A 29 8.69 15.34 -6.33
CA PRO A 29 7.32 15.81 -6.16
C PRO A 29 6.37 14.65 -5.92
N GLN A 30 5.62 14.70 -4.83
CA GLN A 30 4.54 13.79 -4.54
C GLN A 30 3.45 13.92 -5.63
N ARG A 31 2.99 12.78 -6.13
CA ARG A 31 1.92 12.70 -7.13
C ARG A 31 0.97 11.60 -6.74
N VAL A 32 -0.02 11.96 -5.95
CA VAL A 32 -1.10 11.06 -5.56
C VAL A 32 -2.11 10.99 -6.70
N GLN A 33 -2.52 9.80 -7.05
CA GLN A 33 -3.61 9.55 -8.00
C GLN A 33 -4.63 8.64 -7.32
N ASP A 34 -5.90 9.06 -7.35
CA ASP A 34 -6.99 8.19 -6.88
C ASP A 34 -7.12 6.99 -7.83
N GLN A 35 -7.22 5.81 -7.27
CA GLN A 35 -7.34 4.58 -8.05
C GLN A 35 -8.61 4.53 -8.90
N GLN A 36 -9.67 5.25 -8.50
CA GLN A 36 -10.89 5.38 -9.29
C GLN A 36 -10.66 6.07 -10.65
N ASP A 37 -9.64 6.93 -10.73
CA ASP A 37 -9.26 7.64 -11.95
C ASP A 37 -8.22 6.88 -12.79
N MET A 38 -7.71 5.74 -12.29
CA MET A 38 -6.74 4.92 -13.02
C MET A 38 -7.42 4.04 -14.06
N THR A 39 -6.69 3.79 -15.14
CA THR A 39 -7.09 2.92 -16.25
C THR A 39 -5.97 1.95 -16.58
N TRP A 40 -6.19 0.97 -17.45
CA TRP A 40 -5.12 0.08 -17.92
C TRP A 40 -3.95 0.83 -18.60
N SER A 41 -4.13 2.08 -19.02
CA SER A 41 -3.02 2.92 -19.50
C SER A 41 -2.04 3.34 -18.40
N ASP A 42 -2.40 3.15 -17.13
CA ASP A 42 -1.52 3.42 -15.97
C ASP A 42 -0.62 2.22 -15.61
N TYR A 43 -0.89 1.05 -16.19
CA TYR A 43 0.00 -0.10 -16.03
C TYR A 43 1.40 0.19 -16.59
N ARG A 44 2.43 -0.16 -15.83
CA ARG A 44 3.84 -0.04 -16.21
C ARG A 44 4.55 -1.37 -15.96
N PRO A 45 5.06 -2.04 -16.97
CA PRO A 45 5.83 -3.26 -16.77
C PRO A 45 7.15 -2.97 -16.03
N ILE A 46 7.68 -3.98 -15.35
CA ILE A 46 9.02 -3.88 -14.76
C ILE A 46 10.05 -3.92 -15.90
N PRO A 47 10.91 -2.89 -16.03
CA PRO A 47 11.92 -2.87 -17.09
C PRO A 47 12.85 -4.09 -17.06
N GLY A 48 12.95 -4.78 -18.18
CA GLY A 48 13.82 -5.95 -18.31
C GLY A 48 13.33 -7.25 -17.69
N HIS A 49 12.13 -7.27 -17.11
CA HIS A 49 11.53 -8.47 -16.52
C HIS A 49 10.13 -8.73 -17.07
N ASN A 50 9.86 -9.98 -17.39
CA ASN A 50 8.53 -10.47 -17.77
C ASN A 50 8.18 -11.69 -16.93
N TRP A 51 7.53 -11.48 -15.79
CA TRP A 51 7.13 -12.56 -14.89
C TRP A 51 5.95 -13.40 -15.42
N ALA A 52 5.27 -12.92 -16.46
CA ALA A 52 4.23 -13.66 -17.17
C ALA A 52 4.79 -14.60 -18.25
N ASP A 53 6.11 -14.66 -18.45
CA ASP A 53 6.75 -15.56 -19.41
C ASP A 53 6.51 -17.02 -18.97
N PRO A 54 5.81 -17.83 -19.78
CA PRO A 54 5.49 -19.23 -19.44
C PRO A 54 6.70 -20.16 -19.44
N THR A 55 7.85 -19.71 -19.96
CA THR A 55 9.09 -20.48 -19.97
C THR A 55 9.84 -20.42 -18.63
N LEU A 56 9.51 -19.46 -17.77
CA LEU A 56 10.10 -19.34 -16.45
C LEU A 56 9.65 -20.51 -15.56
N GLN A 57 10.62 -21.16 -14.92
CA GLN A 57 10.36 -22.28 -14.03
C GLN A 57 10.57 -21.84 -12.56
N PRO A 58 9.51 -21.80 -11.74
CA PRO A 58 9.66 -21.50 -10.32
C PRO A 58 10.33 -22.66 -9.57
N SER A 59 10.95 -22.32 -8.43
CA SER A 59 11.54 -23.34 -7.56
C SER A 59 10.49 -24.19 -6.85
N ARG A 60 9.28 -23.64 -6.64
CA ARG A 60 8.13 -24.28 -6.02
C ARG A 60 6.87 -23.95 -6.80
N ASN A 61 6.09 -24.99 -7.13
CA ASN A 61 4.76 -24.83 -7.69
C ASN A 61 3.69 -25.07 -6.63
N LEU A 62 2.69 -24.20 -6.57
CA LEU A 62 1.47 -24.39 -5.80
C LEU A 62 0.40 -24.95 -6.75
N ARG A 63 0.00 -26.19 -6.56
CA ARG A 63 -1.04 -26.81 -7.38
C ARG A 63 -2.41 -26.41 -6.86
N VAL A 64 -3.22 -25.79 -7.71
CA VAL A 64 -4.53 -25.26 -7.37
C VAL A 64 -5.60 -25.99 -8.17
N ALA A 65 -6.60 -26.53 -7.48
CA ALA A 65 -7.84 -27.00 -8.08
C ALA A 65 -8.87 -25.87 -8.07
N LEU A 66 -9.54 -25.63 -9.19
CA LEU A 66 -10.70 -24.77 -9.29
C LEU A 66 -11.96 -25.64 -9.37
N VAL A 67 -12.81 -25.56 -8.36
CA VAL A 67 -14.09 -26.30 -8.28
C VAL A 67 -15.24 -25.32 -8.39
N ALA A 68 -16.00 -25.40 -9.50
CA ALA A 68 -17.13 -24.52 -9.72
C ALA A 68 -18.44 -25.18 -9.25
N VAL A 69 -19.30 -24.40 -8.58
CA VAL A 69 -20.61 -24.85 -8.10
C VAL A 69 -21.68 -23.81 -8.38
N ASP A 70 -22.88 -24.28 -8.72
CA ASP A 70 -24.07 -23.44 -8.89
C ASP A 70 -25.28 -24.02 -8.12
N PHE A 71 -26.35 -23.26 -8.10
CA PHE A 71 -27.54 -23.58 -7.30
C PHE A 71 -28.79 -23.63 -8.21
N ASP A 72 -29.81 -24.29 -7.75
CA ASP A 72 -31.07 -24.36 -8.46
C ASP A 72 -31.72 -22.97 -8.60
N ASP A 73 -31.56 -22.11 -7.62
CA ASP A 73 -32.07 -20.75 -7.57
C ASP A 73 -31.08 -19.67 -8.04
N GLN A 74 -29.82 -20.05 -8.30
CA GLN A 74 -28.79 -19.10 -8.72
C GLN A 74 -27.83 -19.72 -9.74
N PRO A 75 -27.98 -19.41 -11.04
CA PRO A 75 -27.01 -19.76 -12.07
C PRO A 75 -25.78 -18.85 -12.01
N PHE A 76 -24.70 -19.25 -12.68
CA PHE A 76 -23.58 -18.34 -12.91
C PHE A 76 -24.02 -17.15 -13.79
N VAL A 77 -23.68 -15.95 -13.36
CA VAL A 77 -24.05 -14.71 -14.06
C VAL A 77 -23.45 -14.65 -15.47
N ILE A 78 -22.25 -15.18 -15.68
CA ILE A 78 -21.61 -15.22 -17.01
C ILE A 78 -22.33 -16.14 -18.02
N THR A 79 -23.31 -16.93 -17.59
CA THR A 79 -24.16 -17.71 -18.50
C THR A 79 -25.36 -16.91 -19.00
N LEU A 80 -25.59 -15.71 -18.45
CA LEU A 80 -26.67 -14.80 -18.86
C LEU A 80 -26.21 -13.90 -20.00
N PRO A 81 -27.16 -13.31 -20.76
CA PRO A 81 -26.83 -12.34 -21.79
C PRO A 81 -25.97 -11.17 -21.22
N LYS A 82 -25.04 -10.69 -22.03
CA LYS A 82 -24.20 -9.56 -21.70
C LYS A 82 -25.02 -8.36 -21.24
N HIS A 83 -24.63 -7.73 -20.15
CA HIS A 83 -25.29 -6.59 -19.52
C HIS A 83 -26.75 -6.82 -19.08
N SER A 84 -27.22 -8.06 -19.02
CA SER A 84 -28.62 -8.38 -18.67
C SER A 84 -28.90 -8.38 -17.17
N ASP A 85 -27.89 -8.51 -16.33
CA ASP A 85 -28.03 -8.52 -14.86
C ASP A 85 -27.57 -7.19 -14.29
N PRO A 86 -28.41 -6.43 -13.57
CA PRO A 86 -28.07 -5.10 -13.08
C PRO A 86 -27.02 -5.09 -11.98
N PHE A 87 -26.75 -6.23 -11.36
CA PHE A 87 -25.81 -6.35 -10.25
C PHE A 87 -24.56 -7.13 -10.62
N GLY A 88 -24.70 -8.28 -11.28
CA GLY A 88 -23.56 -9.03 -11.78
C GLY A 88 -22.99 -8.43 -13.06
N ASN A 89 -23.84 -7.72 -13.83
CA ASN A 89 -23.48 -7.02 -15.06
C ASN A 89 -22.49 -7.82 -15.93
N PRO A 90 -22.91 -8.95 -16.54
CA PRO A 90 -22.01 -9.81 -17.32
C PRO A 90 -21.26 -9.01 -18.39
N GLN A 91 -19.94 -9.08 -18.39
CA GLN A 91 -19.05 -8.33 -19.30
C GLN A 91 -18.68 -9.10 -20.56
N VAL A 92 -19.05 -10.37 -20.64
CA VAL A 92 -18.73 -11.28 -21.74
C VAL A 92 -20.00 -11.81 -22.37
N ASP A 93 -19.90 -12.33 -23.59
CA ASP A 93 -20.97 -13.09 -24.21
C ASP A 93 -21.26 -14.35 -23.39
N PRO A 94 -22.51 -14.88 -23.42
CA PRO A 94 -22.89 -16.00 -22.57
C PRO A 94 -21.97 -17.21 -22.72
N VAL A 95 -21.39 -17.63 -21.60
CA VAL A 95 -20.57 -18.83 -21.50
C VAL A 95 -21.49 -20.02 -21.23
N SER A 96 -21.27 -21.15 -21.89
CA SER A 96 -22.06 -22.35 -21.59
C SER A 96 -21.77 -22.79 -20.13
N ARG A 97 -22.78 -23.35 -19.46
CA ARG A 97 -22.61 -23.83 -18.07
C ARG A 97 -21.41 -24.80 -17.94
N ALA A 98 -21.24 -25.67 -18.92
CA ALA A 98 -20.14 -26.65 -18.91
C ALA A 98 -18.75 -26.01 -19.00
N ASP A 99 -18.63 -24.87 -19.64
CA ASP A 99 -17.37 -24.16 -19.87
C ASP A 99 -16.98 -23.19 -18.73
N VAL A 100 -17.88 -22.92 -17.80
CA VAL A 100 -17.64 -21.98 -16.68
C VAL A 100 -16.36 -22.28 -15.91
N PRO A 101 -16.04 -23.53 -15.50
CA PRO A 101 -14.80 -23.80 -14.76
C PRO A 101 -13.54 -23.45 -15.57
N ARG A 102 -13.52 -23.78 -16.87
CA ARG A 102 -12.42 -23.46 -17.77
C ARG A 102 -12.28 -21.95 -17.97
N PHE A 103 -13.42 -21.26 -18.19
CA PHE A 103 -13.44 -19.80 -18.34
C PHE A 103 -12.75 -19.10 -17.16
N TYR A 104 -13.11 -19.47 -15.92
CA TYR A 104 -12.49 -18.83 -14.74
C TYR A 104 -11.04 -19.23 -14.56
N ALA A 105 -10.66 -20.48 -14.85
CA ALA A 105 -9.26 -20.88 -14.80
C ALA A 105 -8.40 -20.07 -15.78
N ASP A 106 -8.89 -19.89 -17.00
CA ASP A 106 -8.19 -19.10 -18.01
C ASP A 106 -8.20 -17.61 -17.67
N PHE A 107 -9.31 -17.08 -17.15
CA PHE A 107 -9.38 -15.69 -16.70
C PHE A 107 -8.37 -15.38 -15.59
N PHE A 108 -8.22 -16.27 -14.62
CA PHE A 108 -7.30 -16.04 -13.49
C PHE A 108 -5.85 -16.36 -13.79
N ASN A 109 -5.56 -17.35 -14.63
CA ASN A 109 -4.20 -17.87 -14.70
C ASN A 109 -3.66 -18.15 -16.12
N THR A 110 -4.37 -17.80 -17.16
CA THR A 110 -3.87 -17.84 -18.55
C THR A 110 -3.82 -16.43 -19.11
N PRO A 111 -2.64 -15.89 -19.53
CA PRO A 111 -2.59 -14.55 -20.12
C PRO A 111 -3.50 -14.44 -21.35
N ASN A 112 -4.42 -13.47 -21.34
CA ASN A 112 -5.36 -13.24 -22.42
C ASN A 112 -5.78 -11.75 -22.47
N ALA A 113 -6.60 -11.38 -23.48
CA ALA A 113 -7.02 -10.01 -23.67
C ALA A 113 -7.96 -9.51 -22.54
N LEU A 114 -8.75 -10.40 -21.90
CA LEU A 114 -9.69 -10.04 -20.86
C LEU A 114 -8.98 -9.68 -19.54
N ASN A 115 -7.90 -10.39 -19.20
CA ASN A 115 -7.09 -10.10 -18.02
C ASN A 115 -5.87 -9.23 -18.33
N HIS A 116 -5.77 -8.67 -19.53
CA HIS A 116 -4.64 -7.85 -19.98
C HIS A 116 -3.27 -8.50 -19.79
N GLY A 117 -3.19 -9.83 -19.88
CA GLY A 117 -1.98 -10.59 -19.64
C GLY A 117 -1.58 -10.76 -18.16
N GLN A 118 -2.39 -10.24 -17.22
CA GLN A 118 -2.10 -10.33 -15.79
C GLN A 118 -2.76 -11.59 -15.19
N THR A 119 -1.99 -12.34 -14.42
CA THR A 119 -2.42 -13.63 -13.88
C THR A 119 -2.00 -13.80 -12.42
N ILE A 120 -2.69 -14.69 -11.69
CA ILE A 120 -2.26 -15.01 -10.33
C ILE A 120 -0.85 -15.62 -10.32
N ASN A 121 -0.48 -16.41 -11.33
CA ASN A 121 0.90 -16.88 -11.49
C ASN A 121 1.89 -15.72 -11.64
N GLY A 122 1.57 -14.73 -12.48
CA GLY A 122 2.41 -13.55 -12.69
C GLY A 122 2.66 -12.78 -11.40
N PHE A 123 1.64 -12.63 -10.55
CA PHE A 123 1.80 -12.02 -9.23
C PHE A 123 2.78 -12.80 -8.34
N TRP A 124 2.57 -14.12 -8.20
CA TRP A 124 3.42 -14.94 -7.34
C TRP A 124 4.85 -15.01 -7.84
N MET A 125 5.05 -15.10 -9.16
CA MET A 125 6.37 -15.07 -9.78
C MET A 125 7.08 -13.73 -9.51
N GLU A 126 6.40 -12.60 -9.67
CA GLU A 126 6.94 -11.26 -9.40
C GLU A 126 7.32 -11.11 -7.92
N GLN A 127 6.37 -11.35 -7.02
CA GLN A 127 6.57 -11.10 -5.60
C GLN A 127 7.64 -12.01 -4.98
N SER A 128 7.72 -13.25 -5.44
CA SER A 128 8.73 -14.22 -4.97
C SER A 128 10.04 -14.18 -5.77
N ARG A 129 10.13 -13.33 -6.79
CA ARG A 129 11.28 -13.27 -7.71
C ARG A 129 11.57 -14.64 -8.33
N GLY A 130 10.53 -15.26 -8.89
CA GLY A 130 10.60 -16.54 -9.57
C GLY A 130 10.71 -17.77 -8.65
N LYS A 131 10.55 -17.63 -7.34
CA LYS A 131 10.62 -18.79 -6.42
C LYS A 131 9.33 -19.59 -6.36
N VAL A 132 8.18 -18.92 -6.44
CA VAL A 132 6.86 -19.54 -6.30
C VAL A 132 6.03 -19.24 -7.54
N GLY A 133 5.49 -20.29 -8.14
CA GLY A 133 4.58 -20.19 -9.27
C GLY A 133 3.31 -21.00 -9.07
N ILE A 134 2.31 -20.71 -9.90
CA ILE A 134 1.04 -21.41 -9.96
C ILE A 134 0.88 -21.94 -11.38
N PRO A 135 1.00 -23.26 -11.61
CA PRO A 135 0.77 -23.86 -12.93
C PRO A 135 -0.69 -23.65 -13.37
N PRO A 136 -1.04 -23.96 -14.63
CA PRO A 136 -2.44 -23.94 -15.08
C PRO A 136 -3.35 -24.67 -14.09
N LEU A 137 -4.50 -24.06 -13.80
CA LEU A 137 -5.44 -24.58 -12.80
C LEU A 137 -6.12 -25.85 -13.33
N ASP A 138 -6.22 -26.87 -12.49
CA ASP A 138 -7.07 -28.01 -12.77
C ASP A 138 -8.52 -27.67 -12.46
N VAL A 139 -9.44 -27.97 -13.37
CA VAL A 139 -10.83 -27.54 -13.30
C VAL A 139 -11.79 -28.69 -13.06
N TYR A 140 -12.80 -28.43 -12.22
CA TYR A 140 -13.82 -29.40 -11.84
C TYR A 140 -15.21 -28.77 -11.77
N GLY A 141 -16.23 -29.57 -12.09
CA GLY A 141 -17.61 -29.13 -12.11
C GLY A 141 -18.03 -28.59 -13.49
N PRO A 142 -19.05 -27.71 -13.59
CA PRO A 142 -19.79 -27.15 -12.44
C PRO A 142 -20.73 -28.20 -11.83
N TYR A 143 -20.68 -28.29 -10.51
CA TYR A 143 -21.58 -29.17 -9.78
C TYR A 143 -22.81 -28.40 -9.31
N ARG A 144 -23.99 -29.06 -9.35
CA ARG A 144 -25.22 -28.51 -8.82
C ARG A 144 -25.28 -28.84 -7.31
N MET A 145 -25.29 -27.76 -6.49
CA MET A 145 -25.38 -27.90 -5.04
C MET A 145 -26.73 -28.46 -4.59
N PRO A 146 -26.77 -29.27 -3.50
CA PRO A 146 -28.01 -29.93 -3.06
C PRO A 146 -29.01 -28.99 -2.42
N LYS A 147 -28.60 -27.83 -1.94
CA LYS A 147 -29.44 -26.80 -1.32
C LYS A 147 -29.41 -25.53 -2.19
N LYS A 148 -30.36 -24.62 -1.96
CA LYS A 148 -30.39 -23.29 -2.56
C LYS A 148 -29.30 -22.42 -2.00
N LEU A 149 -28.84 -21.39 -2.75
CA LEU A 149 -27.75 -20.51 -2.33
C LEU A 149 -28.01 -19.89 -0.97
N PHE A 150 -29.20 -19.34 -0.72
CA PHE A 150 -29.54 -18.70 0.55
C PHE A 150 -29.45 -19.63 1.77
N GLN A 151 -29.52 -20.92 1.58
CA GLN A 151 -29.40 -21.89 2.68
C GLN A 151 -27.95 -22.05 3.15
N TYR A 152 -26.97 -21.54 2.39
CA TYR A 152 -25.56 -21.55 2.74
C TYR A 152 -25.08 -20.24 3.38
N GLY A 153 -25.46 -19.08 2.82
CA GLY A 153 -24.88 -17.80 3.18
C GLY A 153 -25.49 -17.11 4.40
N LEU A 154 -26.80 -17.22 4.60
CA LEU A 154 -27.50 -16.44 5.62
C LEU A 154 -27.12 -16.77 7.06
N ASN A 155 -26.67 -17.98 7.34
CA ASN A 155 -26.26 -18.38 8.68
C ASN A 155 -24.84 -17.95 9.08
N GLU A 156 -23.97 -17.71 8.11
CA GLU A 156 -22.59 -17.30 8.37
C GLU A 156 -22.54 -16.01 9.19
N PHE A 157 -23.49 -15.11 8.95
CA PHE A 157 -23.59 -13.82 9.63
C PHE A 157 -24.65 -13.80 10.75
N LYS A 158 -25.13 -14.96 11.18
CA LYS A 158 -26.18 -15.09 12.23
C LYS A 158 -27.49 -14.38 11.86
N GLN A 159 -27.91 -14.48 10.61
CA GLN A 159 -29.09 -13.80 10.08
C GLN A 159 -30.31 -14.72 9.99
N GLY A 160 -30.52 -15.56 10.99
CA GLY A 160 -31.62 -16.53 11.04
C GLY A 160 -32.99 -15.97 10.68
N ASP A 161 -33.25 -14.70 10.97
CA ASP A 161 -34.49 -14.01 10.63
C ASP A 161 -34.68 -13.77 9.11
N GLY A 162 -33.60 -13.83 8.33
CA GLY A 162 -33.63 -13.73 6.88
C GLY A 162 -33.98 -15.03 6.17
N CYS A 163 -34.00 -16.17 6.84
CA CYS A 163 -34.31 -17.45 6.22
C CYS A 163 -35.80 -17.54 5.86
N PRO A 164 -36.18 -17.85 4.59
CA PRO A 164 -37.56 -17.97 4.17
C PRO A 164 -38.28 -19.09 4.92
N GLY A 165 -39.60 -18.92 5.14
CA GLY A 165 -40.43 -19.92 5.78
C GLY A 165 -40.38 -21.27 5.05
N GLY A 166 -40.33 -22.38 5.82
CA GLY A 166 -40.23 -23.74 5.29
C GLY A 166 -38.81 -24.19 4.90
N PHE A 167 -37.77 -23.34 5.10
CA PHE A 167 -36.37 -23.69 4.86
C PHE A 167 -35.53 -23.60 6.12
N THR A 168 -34.41 -24.34 6.12
CA THR A 168 -33.33 -24.23 7.12
C THR A 168 -32.08 -23.69 6.43
N CYS A 169 -31.55 -22.55 6.90
CA CYS A 169 -30.37 -21.90 6.31
C CYS A 169 -29.11 -22.28 7.10
N ASP A 170 -28.77 -23.56 7.08
CA ASP A 170 -27.68 -24.20 7.82
C ASP A 170 -26.67 -24.91 6.89
N GLY A 171 -26.72 -24.62 5.62
CA GLY A 171 -25.84 -25.21 4.60
C GLY A 171 -24.37 -24.88 4.86
N ARG A 172 -23.50 -25.83 4.55
CA ARG A 172 -22.04 -25.68 4.62
C ARG A 172 -21.45 -25.87 3.25
N MET A 173 -20.98 -24.79 2.65
CA MET A 173 -20.56 -24.73 1.25
C MET A 173 -19.45 -25.74 0.94
N GLU A 174 -18.35 -25.67 1.69
CA GLU A 174 -17.15 -26.48 1.41
C GLU A 174 -17.42 -27.99 1.54
N PRO A 175 -18.01 -28.49 2.65
CA PRO A 175 -18.28 -29.91 2.75
C PRO A 175 -19.22 -30.45 1.65
N ASP A 176 -20.27 -29.72 1.29
CA ASP A 176 -21.20 -30.15 0.25
C ASP A 176 -20.56 -30.11 -1.13
N ALA A 177 -19.80 -29.05 -1.46
CA ALA A 177 -19.05 -28.95 -2.70
C ALA A 177 -17.96 -30.03 -2.82
N ASP A 178 -17.19 -30.26 -1.75
CA ASP A 178 -16.15 -31.29 -1.71
C ASP A 178 -16.75 -32.70 -1.84
N ALA A 179 -17.89 -32.96 -1.25
CA ALA A 179 -18.57 -34.25 -1.38
C ALA A 179 -18.95 -34.53 -2.84
N LEU A 180 -19.49 -33.53 -3.54
CA LEU A 180 -19.80 -33.65 -4.98
C LEU A 180 -18.54 -33.86 -5.83
N TRP A 181 -17.49 -33.11 -5.54
CA TRP A 181 -16.21 -33.22 -6.23
C TRP A 181 -15.56 -34.58 -6.01
N MET A 182 -15.48 -35.05 -4.77
CA MET A 182 -14.92 -36.36 -4.43
C MET A 182 -15.74 -37.51 -5.01
N ALA A 183 -17.07 -37.38 -5.09
CA ALA A 183 -17.92 -38.36 -5.74
C ALA A 183 -17.64 -38.47 -7.24
N ALA A 184 -17.36 -37.34 -7.91
CA ALA A 184 -17.10 -37.31 -9.34
C ALA A 184 -15.65 -37.65 -9.73
N ALA A 185 -14.66 -37.22 -8.92
CA ALA A 185 -13.24 -37.25 -9.28
C ALA A 185 -12.40 -38.24 -8.43
N GLY A 186 -13.02 -38.90 -7.43
CA GLY A 186 -12.40 -39.85 -6.53
C GLY A 186 -12.13 -39.30 -5.14
N LYS A 187 -12.19 -40.16 -4.11
CA LYS A 187 -12.11 -39.77 -2.70
C LYS A 187 -10.81 -39.07 -2.31
N ASP A 188 -9.72 -39.38 -2.99
CA ASP A 188 -8.40 -38.83 -2.67
C ASP A 188 -8.04 -37.59 -3.50
N ILE A 189 -8.96 -37.10 -4.31
CA ILE A 189 -8.68 -35.99 -5.24
C ILE A 189 -8.14 -34.74 -4.52
N ARG A 190 -8.69 -34.41 -3.35
CA ARG A 190 -8.29 -33.22 -2.56
C ARG A 190 -6.81 -33.23 -2.19
N SER A 191 -6.24 -34.42 -1.90
CA SER A 191 -4.84 -34.57 -1.49
C SER A 191 -3.82 -34.27 -2.59
N LYS A 192 -4.25 -34.14 -3.85
CA LYS A 192 -3.38 -33.83 -4.99
C LYS A 192 -3.05 -32.34 -5.09
N TYR A 193 -3.72 -31.48 -4.33
CA TYR A 193 -3.64 -30.03 -4.45
C TYR A 193 -3.19 -29.38 -3.15
N ASP A 194 -2.37 -28.36 -3.30
CA ASP A 194 -1.96 -27.49 -2.19
C ASP A 194 -3.14 -26.58 -1.79
N ILE A 195 -3.91 -26.12 -2.77
CA ILE A 195 -5.03 -25.19 -2.60
C ILE A 195 -6.24 -25.65 -3.40
N VAL A 196 -7.43 -25.49 -2.84
CA VAL A 196 -8.70 -25.66 -3.54
C VAL A 196 -9.44 -24.34 -3.56
N LEU A 197 -9.62 -23.79 -4.75
CA LEU A 197 -10.40 -22.59 -5.00
C LEU A 197 -11.81 -23.02 -5.42
N ARG A 198 -12.82 -22.77 -4.58
CA ARG A 198 -14.22 -23.06 -4.86
C ARG A 198 -14.92 -21.80 -5.34
N ILE A 199 -15.34 -21.80 -6.61
CA ILE A 199 -16.07 -20.68 -7.19
C ILE A 199 -17.55 -21.01 -7.23
N TYR A 200 -18.36 -20.21 -6.55
CA TYR A 200 -19.80 -20.40 -6.51
C TYR A 200 -20.58 -19.29 -7.25
N ALA A 201 -21.70 -19.68 -7.84
CA ALA A 201 -22.66 -18.73 -8.41
C ALA A 201 -23.32 -17.94 -7.27
N GLY A 202 -23.25 -16.62 -7.32
CA GLY A 202 -23.86 -15.80 -6.28
C GLY A 202 -23.47 -14.34 -6.39
N TYR A 203 -24.05 -13.58 -5.49
CA TYR A 203 -23.80 -12.16 -5.32
C TYR A 203 -23.22 -11.91 -3.94
N ASP A 204 -22.56 -10.79 -3.80
CA ASP A 204 -21.90 -10.36 -2.60
C ASP A 204 -22.57 -9.08 -2.08
N GLU A 205 -22.60 -8.91 -0.78
CA GLU A 205 -23.07 -7.70 -0.13
C GLU A 205 -22.33 -6.46 -0.61
N THR A 206 -21.03 -6.57 -0.86
CA THR A 206 -20.19 -5.47 -1.35
C THR A 206 -20.50 -5.08 -2.78
N SER A 207 -21.24 -5.90 -3.54
CA SER A 207 -21.72 -5.55 -4.89
C SER A 207 -22.84 -4.51 -4.87
N VAL A 208 -23.54 -4.37 -3.78
CA VAL A 208 -24.75 -3.52 -3.66
C VAL A 208 -24.64 -2.55 -2.49
N TRP A 209 -23.80 -2.86 -1.55
CA TRP A 209 -23.45 -2.07 -0.40
C TRP A 209 -21.96 -1.98 -0.25
N GLN A 210 -21.49 -0.87 0.18
CA GLN A 210 -20.08 -0.77 0.13
C GLN A 210 -19.36 -0.65 1.42
N GLU A 211 -18.31 -1.44 1.44
CA GLU A 211 -17.17 -1.17 2.25
C GLU A 211 -16.51 0.19 1.91
N PHE A 212 -16.89 0.83 0.80
CA PHE A 212 -16.17 1.96 0.21
C PHE A 212 -17.05 3.20 0.02
N GLY A 213 -18.12 3.32 0.79
CA GLY A 213 -18.93 4.52 0.83
C GLY A 213 -19.99 4.67 -0.27
N GLU A 214 -20.11 3.73 -1.20
CA GLU A 214 -21.12 3.78 -2.26
C GLU A 214 -22.28 2.83 -2.00
N MET A 215 -23.46 3.21 -2.39
CA MET A 215 -24.68 2.44 -2.19
C MET A 215 -25.47 2.28 -3.49
N LYS A 216 -25.84 1.03 -3.78
CA LYS A 216 -26.68 0.72 -4.92
C LYS A 216 -28.11 1.20 -4.73
N PHE A 217 -28.59 1.22 -3.49
CA PHE A 217 -29.91 1.69 -3.10
C PHE A 217 -29.77 2.80 -2.05
N ALA A 218 -30.55 3.86 -2.19
CA ALA A 218 -30.53 4.99 -1.26
C ALA A 218 -31.06 4.61 0.13
N SER A 219 -32.03 3.67 0.18
CA SER A 219 -32.61 3.15 1.40
C SER A 219 -32.98 1.66 1.26
N ARG A 220 -33.19 0.99 2.37
CA ARG A 220 -33.67 -0.41 2.40
C ARG A 220 -35.09 -0.55 1.82
N GLU A 221 -35.88 0.50 1.84
CA GLU A 221 -37.22 0.58 1.28
C GLU A 221 -37.19 0.57 -0.26
N ASP A 222 -36.09 1.06 -0.86
CA ASP A 222 -35.90 1.10 -2.32
C ASP A 222 -35.48 -0.25 -2.91
N ILE A 223 -35.24 -1.27 -2.08
CA ILE A 223 -34.88 -2.61 -2.55
C ILE A 223 -36.05 -3.21 -3.33
N PRO A 224 -35.88 -3.51 -4.64
CA PRO A 224 -36.92 -4.11 -5.43
C PRO A 224 -37.26 -5.53 -4.94
N SER A 225 -38.49 -5.98 -5.15
CA SER A 225 -38.95 -7.31 -4.71
C SER A 225 -38.09 -8.45 -5.28
N SER A 226 -37.55 -8.29 -6.49
CA SER A 226 -36.64 -9.25 -7.13
C SER A 226 -35.31 -9.45 -6.39
N TRP A 227 -34.93 -8.52 -5.50
CA TRP A 227 -33.75 -8.57 -4.64
C TRP A 227 -34.07 -8.79 -3.17
N GLY A 228 -35.35 -8.81 -2.84
CA GLY A 228 -35.83 -9.08 -1.51
C GLY A 228 -36.00 -10.57 -1.23
N ASN A 229 -36.37 -10.86 0.01
CA ASN A 229 -36.72 -12.20 0.46
C ASN A 229 -37.93 -12.73 -0.37
N PRO A 230 -37.90 -13.98 -0.86
CA PRO A 230 -39.02 -14.59 -1.54
C PRO A 230 -40.23 -14.81 -0.62
N ASP A 231 -40.04 -14.83 0.69
CA ASP A 231 -41.11 -14.85 1.69
C ASP A 231 -41.59 -13.41 1.94
N PRO A 232 -42.82 -13.05 1.52
CA PRO A 232 -43.31 -11.69 1.66
C PRO A 232 -43.57 -11.24 3.11
N THR A 233 -43.50 -12.16 4.06
CA THR A 233 -43.61 -11.86 5.50
C THR A 233 -42.29 -11.43 6.10
N LYS A 234 -41.19 -11.57 5.36
CA LYS A 234 -39.84 -11.22 5.78
C LYS A 234 -39.39 -9.88 5.18
N PRO A 235 -38.48 -9.17 5.84
CA PRO A 235 -37.85 -7.98 5.27
C PRO A 235 -37.15 -8.27 3.94
N ARG A 236 -37.10 -7.29 3.03
CA ARG A 236 -36.35 -7.38 1.78
C ARG A 236 -34.82 -7.25 1.97
N TRP A 237 -34.40 -7.06 3.18
CA TRP A 237 -33.00 -6.82 3.57
C TRP A 237 -32.61 -7.72 4.75
N VAL A 238 -31.32 -7.84 4.95
CA VAL A 238 -30.69 -8.54 6.08
C VAL A 238 -29.52 -7.70 6.59
N ILE A 239 -29.16 -7.93 7.86
CA ILE A 239 -27.95 -7.36 8.46
C ILE A 239 -26.76 -8.24 8.07
N THR A 240 -25.63 -7.65 7.75
CA THR A 240 -24.38 -8.37 7.53
C THR A 240 -23.32 -7.94 8.56
N ARG A 241 -22.15 -8.60 8.53
CA ARG A 241 -21.05 -8.25 9.45
C ARG A 241 -20.49 -6.85 9.21
N TYR A 242 -20.68 -6.30 7.99
CA TYR A 242 -20.10 -5.03 7.62
C TYR A 242 -21.09 -3.87 7.65
N VAL A 243 -22.35 -4.13 7.34
CA VAL A 243 -23.35 -3.10 7.15
C VAL A 243 -24.65 -3.39 7.90
N PRO A 244 -25.38 -2.35 8.34
CA PRO A 244 -26.61 -2.51 9.09
C PRO A 244 -27.77 -3.09 8.27
N TRP A 245 -27.67 -3.05 6.93
CA TRP A 245 -28.60 -3.72 6.03
C TRP A 245 -27.98 -3.87 4.62
N THR A 246 -28.33 -4.94 3.94
CA THR A 246 -28.06 -5.18 2.52
C THR A 246 -29.28 -5.87 1.90
N PRO A 247 -29.52 -5.78 0.59
CA PRO A 247 -30.57 -6.57 -0.06
C PRO A 247 -30.44 -8.06 0.30
N TRP A 248 -31.55 -8.70 0.61
CA TRP A 248 -31.55 -10.10 1.04
C TRP A 248 -30.76 -11.02 0.07
N LYS A 249 -30.92 -10.81 -1.24
CA LYS A 249 -30.23 -11.63 -2.25
C LYS A 249 -28.72 -11.44 -2.21
N ALA A 250 -28.21 -10.26 -1.86
CA ALA A 250 -26.79 -9.99 -1.70
C ALA A 250 -26.22 -10.51 -0.36
N GLY A 251 -27.08 -10.63 0.66
CA GLY A 251 -26.69 -11.19 1.96
C GLY A 251 -26.50 -12.71 1.95
N GLN A 252 -26.56 -13.37 0.80
CA GLN A 252 -26.34 -14.81 0.63
C GLN A 252 -24.87 -15.17 0.39
N MET A 253 -23.96 -14.23 0.60
CA MET A 253 -22.54 -14.45 0.48
C MET A 253 -22.05 -15.43 1.54
N GLN A 254 -21.15 -16.31 1.15
CA GLN A 254 -20.41 -17.16 2.07
C GLN A 254 -18.90 -16.92 1.92
N TRP A 255 -18.25 -16.66 3.02
CA TRP A 255 -16.81 -16.68 3.16
C TRP A 255 -16.38 -17.93 3.91
N GLY A 256 -15.51 -18.72 3.34
CA GLY A 256 -15.02 -19.92 3.97
C GLY A 256 -13.68 -20.33 3.35
N LEU A 257 -13.21 -21.50 3.70
CA LEU A 257 -11.92 -22.07 3.30
C LEU A 257 -11.73 -22.11 1.77
N SER A 258 -11.37 -20.98 1.16
CA SER A 258 -11.19 -20.78 -0.29
C SER A 258 -12.50 -20.86 -1.10
N SER A 259 -13.64 -20.56 -0.50
CA SER A 259 -14.91 -20.40 -1.24
C SER A 259 -15.14 -18.94 -1.57
N VAL A 260 -15.15 -18.62 -2.87
CA VAL A 260 -15.32 -17.27 -3.38
C VAL A 260 -16.46 -17.23 -4.40
N ARG A 261 -17.18 -16.12 -4.46
CA ARG A 261 -18.21 -15.93 -5.46
C ARG A 261 -17.63 -15.75 -6.86
N GLN A 262 -18.43 -15.98 -7.87
CA GLN A 262 -18.03 -15.89 -9.28
C GLN A 262 -17.53 -14.51 -9.74
N GLY A 263 -17.88 -13.46 -9.02
CA GLY A 263 -17.44 -12.09 -9.29
C GLY A 263 -16.23 -11.65 -8.48
N GLU A 264 -15.54 -12.59 -7.83
CA GLU A 264 -14.33 -12.25 -7.09
C GLU A 264 -13.15 -12.03 -8.00
N SER A 265 -12.32 -11.05 -7.64
CA SER A 265 -11.18 -10.64 -8.45
C SER A 265 -9.94 -11.48 -8.21
N SER A 266 -8.99 -11.40 -9.14
CA SER A 266 -7.68 -12.05 -9.00
C SER A 266 -6.90 -11.54 -7.79
N GLY A 267 -7.09 -10.27 -7.39
CA GLY A 267 -6.48 -9.70 -6.19
C GLY A 267 -6.93 -10.38 -4.91
N THR A 268 -8.24 -10.56 -4.73
CA THR A 268 -8.77 -11.29 -3.58
C THR A 268 -8.34 -12.75 -3.60
N ILE A 269 -8.42 -13.43 -4.74
CA ILE A 269 -7.98 -14.82 -4.86
C ILE A 269 -6.50 -14.97 -4.48
N THR A 270 -5.66 -14.04 -4.91
CA THR A 270 -4.23 -14.03 -4.58
C THR A 270 -3.99 -13.78 -3.09
N HIS A 271 -4.79 -12.91 -2.48
CA HIS A 271 -4.82 -12.66 -1.03
C HIS A 271 -5.16 -13.94 -0.26
N GLU A 272 -6.24 -14.63 -0.65
CA GLU A 272 -6.63 -15.91 -0.02
C GLU A 272 -5.55 -16.98 -0.18
N ILE A 273 -4.91 -17.06 -1.35
CA ILE A 273 -3.79 -17.99 -1.55
C ILE A 273 -2.66 -17.73 -0.54
N ALA A 274 -2.38 -16.48 -0.18
CA ALA A 274 -1.35 -16.16 0.80
C ALA A 274 -1.68 -16.74 2.19
N HIS A 275 -2.95 -16.69 2.62
CA HIS A 275 -3.38 -17.33 3.87
C HIS A 275 -3.08 -18.82 3.89
N PHE A 276 -3.40 -19.52 2.81
CA PHE A 276 -3.23 -20.97 2.73
C PHE A 276 -1.79 -21.40 2.56
N ALA A 277 -1.05 -20.74 1.66
CA ALA A 277 0.30 -21.15 1.28
C ALA A 277 1.37 -20.74 2.32
N PHE A 278 1.19 -19.61 3.01
CA PHE A 278 2.20 -19.00 3.87
C PHE A 278 1.72 -18.78 5.32
N LYS A 279 0.50 -19.16 5.63
CA LYS A 279 -0.09 -19.03 6.98
C LYS A 279 0.04 -17.63 7.55
N THR A 280 -0.21 -16.64 6.70
CA THR A 280 -0.28 -15.25 7.12
C THR A 280 -1.73 -14.86 7.43
N GLY A 281 -1.93 -13.97 8.38
CA GLY A 281 -3.24 -13.40 8.72
C GLY A 281 -3.56 -12.18 7.86
N ASP A 282 -4.74 -11.62 8.07
CA ASP A 282 -5.12 -10.33 7.55
C ASP A 282 -4.37 -9.19 8.25
N ASN A 283 -4.07 -8.14 7.51
CA ASN A 283 -3.62 -6.86 8.07
C ASN A 283 -4.73 -5.81 8.09
N ASN A 284 -5.91 -6.16 7.67
CA ASN A 284 -7.03 -5.24 7.56
C ASN A 284 -7.85 -5.14 8.86
N ASN A 285 -8.56 -4.04 8.99
CA ASN A 285 -9.67 -3.89 9.91
C ASN A 285 -10.91 -3.47 9.09
N ASN A 286 -12.07 -3.42 9.75
CA ASN A 286 -13.28 -2.90 9.12
C ASN A 286 -13.43 -1.40 9.43
N PRO A 287 -13.04 -0.49 8.52
CA PRO A 287 -13.13 0.94 8.76
C PRO A 287 -14.57 1.47 8.76
N TYR A 288 -15.55 0.66 8.32
CA TYR A 288 -16.96 1.05 8.20
C TYR A 288 -17.82 0.65 9.40
N ALA A 289 -17.26 -0.10 10.33
CA ALA A 289 -17.90 -0.47 11.58
C ALA A 289 -17.37 0.34 12.77
N ALA A 290 -18.26 0.73 13.67
CA ALA A 290 -17.86 1.42 14.90
C ALA A 290 -17.02 0.51 15.84
N PRO A 291 -16.01 1.04 16.52
CA PRO A 291 -15.46 2.38 16.37
C PRO A 291 -14.66 2.47 15.08
N TYR A 292 -14.95 3.45 14.24
CA TYR A 292 -14.27 3.64 12.96
C TYR A 292 -12.78 3.87 13.17
N ARG A 293 -11.94 3.00 12.60
CA ARG A 293 -10.49 3.00 12.79
C ARG A 293 -9.78 3.07 11.45
N ARG A 294 -8.64 3.72 11.43
CA ARG A 294 -7.76 3.70 10.27
C ARG A 294 -7.32 2.27 9.96
N VAL A 295 -7.22 1.93 8.69
CA VAL A 295 -6.62 0.65 8.24
C VAL A 295 -5.13 0.57 8.59
N GLY A 296 -4.59 -0.64 8.68
CA GLY A 296 -3.19 -0.86 9.08
C GLY A 296 -2.20 -0.42 8.01
N SER A 297 -2.33 -0.95 6.81
CA SER A 297 -1.44 -0.68 5.67
C SER A 297 -2.16 -0.17 4.42
N GLY A 298 -3.49 -0.22 4.37
CA GLY A 298 -4.28 0.34 3.28
C GLY A 298 -3.90 -0.18 1.90
N PRO A 299 -3.73 0.69 0.90
CA PRO A 299 -3.48 0.30 -0.48
C PRO A 299 -2.07 -0.25 -0.74
N TRP A 300 -1.20 -0.30 0.27
CA TRP A 300 0.22 -0.64 0.14
C TRP A 300 0.54 -2.12 0.32
N ASP A 301 -0.40 -2.91 0.81
CA ASP A 301 -0.22 -4.34 1.10
C ASP A 301 -1.41 -5.16 0.59
N ILE A 302 -1.12 -6.24 -0.13
CA ILE A 302 -2.17 -7.19 -0.56
C ILE A 302 -2.90 -7.81 0.64
N MET A 303 -2.26 -7.92 1.81
CA MET A 303 -2.93 -8.46 3.02
C MET A 303 -3.82 -7.45 3.73
N ASP A 304 -4.03 -6.28 3.12
CA ASP A 304 -4.98 -5.24 3.49
C ASP A 304 -5.78 -4.80 2.25
N ARG A 305 -6.18 -3.55 2.17
CA ARG A 305 -6.98 -2.98 1.07
C ARG A 305 -6.23 -2.96 -0.28
N GLY A 306 -4.91 -3.14 -0.27
CA GLY A 306 -4.11 -3.32 -1.49
C GLY A 306 -4.52 -4.53 -2.34
N SER A 307 -5.28 -5.50 -1.78
CA SER A 307 -5.91 -6.59 -2.54
C SER A 307 -6.93 -6.08 -3.57
N PHE A 308 -7.44 -4.86 -3.39
CA PHE A 308 -8.45 -4.27 -4.26
C PHE A 308 -7.89 -3.26 -5.26
N ASN A 309 -6.58 -3.11 -5.34
CA ASN A 309 -5.95 -2.23 -6.33
C ASN A 309 -6.22 -2.72 -7.76
N GLY A 310 -6.29 -1.77 -8.68
CA GLY A 310 -6.53 -2.01 -10.10
C GLY A 310 -7.17 -0.81 -10.79
N PRO A 311 -7.34 -0.87 -12.11
CA PRO A 311 -7.99 0.19 -12.87
C PRO A 311 -9.40 0.48 -12.35
N GLY A 312 -9.75 1.74 -12.18
CA GLY A 312 -11.06 2.18 -11.68
C GLY A 312 -11.30 1.91 -10.19
N GLY A 313 -10.27 1.43 -9.46
CA GLY A 313 -10.33 1.20 -8.02
C GLY A 313 -11.30 0.09 -7.62
N PRO A 314 -11.54 -0.07 -6.30
CA PRO A 314 -12.32 -1.19 -5.77
C PRO A 314 -13.78 -1.22 -6.27
N HIS A 315 -14.36 -0.09 -6.66
CA HIS A 315 -15.75 -0.03 -7.14
C HIS A 315 -15.95 -0.68 -8.51
N ARG A 316 -14.89 -0.85 -9.30
CA ARG A 316 -14.97 -1.49 -10.62
C ARG A 316 -14.90 -3.03 -10.56
N ARG A 317 -14.69 -3.60 -9.39
CA ARG A 317 -14.63 -5.07 -9.18
C ARG A 317 -16.01 -5.75 -9.24
N TRP A 318 -17.11 -5.00 -9.25
CA TRP A 318 -18.47 -5.54 -9.13
C TRP A 318 -19.13 -5.93 -10.45
N VAL A 319 -18.35 -6.10 -11.47
CA VAL A 319 -18.78 -6.69 -12.74
C VAL A 319 -18.30 -8.14 -12.83
N VAL A 320 -18.92 -8.96 -13.65
CA VAL A 320 -18.58 -10.37 -13.79
C VAL A 320 -18.15 -10.68 -15.22
N PRO A 321 -16.92 -11.11 -15.47
CA PRO A 321 -15.79 -11.22 -14.53
C PRO A 321 -15.21 -9.84 -14.20
N PRO A 322 -14.56 -9.67 -13.04
CA PRO A 322 -13.97 -8.40 -12.61
C PRO A 322 -12.60 -8.19 -13.29
N ALA A 323 -12.64 -7.68 -14.54
CA ALA A 323 -11.44 -7.45 -15.35
C ALA A 323 -10.72 -6.11 -15.06
N GLU A 324 -11.26 -5.29 -14.18
CA GLU A 324 -10.73 -3.98 -13.80
C GLU A 324 -10.41 -3.94 -12.30
N GLY A 325 -11.27 -3.38 -11.49
CA GLY A 325 -11.05 -3.22 -10.06
C GLY A 325 -10.59 -4.51 -9.35
N ALA A 326 -9.60 -4.39 -8.49
CA ALA A 326 -8.93 -5.51 -7.81
C ALA A 326 -8.24 -6.52 -8.75
N ALA A 327 -7.97 -6.13 -10.00
CA ALA A 327 -7.27 -6.98 -10.97
C ALA A 327 -5.74 -6.96 -10.78
N MET A 328 -5.20 -5.93 -10.14
CA MET A 328 -3.77 -5.71 -9.93
C MET A 328 -3.49 -5.38 -8.45
N PRO A 329 -3.49 -6.38 -7.57
CA PRO A 329 -3.23 -6.15 -6.14
C PRO A 329 -1.83 -5.59 -5.91
N ALA A 330 -1.68 -4.79 -4.83
CA ALA A 330 -0.36 -4.36 -4.37
C ALA A 330 0.53 -5.55 -4.01
N GLY A 331 1.83 -5.37 -4.10
CA GLY A 331 2.81 -6.34 -3.61
C GLY A 331 2.75 -6.52 -2.09
N PHE A 332 3.43 -7.56 -1.60
CA PHE A 332 3.65 -7.76 -0.17
C PHE A 332 4.62 -6.71 0.38
N MET A 333 4.31 -6.18 1.57
CA MET A 333 5.26 -5.38 2.32
C MET A 333 6.50 -6.19 2.74
N LEU A 334 7.61 -5.50 3.00
CA LEU A 334 8.91 -6.11 3.35
C LEU A 334 8.81 -7.15 4.47
N ARG A 335 7.95 -6.91 5.46
CA ARG A 335 7.67 -7.85 6.55
C ARG A 335 7.29 -9.24 6.04
N ASN A 336 6.32 -9.32 5.14
CA ASN A 336 5.84 -10.57 4.58
C ASN A 336 6.85 -11.17 3.59
N ARG A 337 7.51 -10.34 2.81
CA ARG A 337 8.57 -10.79 1.86
C ARG A 337 9.76 -11.42 2.59
N LEU A 338 10.14 -10.93 3.77
CA LEU A 338 11.14 -11.56 4.63
C LEU A 338 10.62 -12.88 5.22
N ARG A 339 9.39 -12.89 5.74
CA ARG A 339 8.77 -14.07 6.35
C ARG A 339 8.57 -15.20 5.36
N PHE A 340 8.25 -14.90 4.10
CA PHE A 340 8.07 -15.88 3.03
C PHE A 340 9.38 -16.24 2.32
N GLU A 341 10.49 -15.67 2.76
CA GLU A 341 11.81 -15.86 2.16
C GLU A 341 11.88 -15.42 0.68
N PHE A 342 11.01 -14.48 0.27
CA PHE A 342 11.01 -13.92 -1.08
C PHE A 342 12.21 -13.00 -1.28
N VAL A 343 12.61 -12.27 -0.24
CA VAL A 343 13.81 -11.44 -0.22
C VAL A 343 14.84 -12.09 0.71
N PRO A 344 16.04 -12.40 0.21
CA PRO A 344 17.12 -12.91 1.06
C PRO A 344 17.48 -11.90 2.16
N PRO A 345 17.69 -12.34 3.42
CA PRO A 345 18.06 -11.45 4.51
C PRO A 345 19.31 -10.59 4.25
N GLN A 346 20.22 -11.06 3.37
CA GLN A 346 21.43 -10.34 2.98
C GLN A 346 21.16 -9.12 2.08
N GLN A 347 20.01 -9.11 1.40
CA GLN A 347 19.56 -7.97 0.60
C GLN A 347 18.81 -6.90 1.42
N VAL A 348 18.70 -7.07 2.73
CA VAL A 348 18.03 -6.11 3.63
C VAL A 348 19.03 -5.63 4.66
N LEU A 349 19.12 -4.30 4.87
CA LEU A 349 19.91 -3.75 5.96
C LEU A 349 19.16 -3.99 7.28
N ARG A 350 19.69 -4.89 8.12
CA ARG A 350 19.10 -5.26 9.41
C ARG A 350 19.86 -4.59 10.55
N LEU A 351 19.16 -3.77 11.29
CA LEU A 351 19.66 -2.96 12.39
C LEU A 351 18.95 -3.33 13.69
N ASN A 352 19.63 -3.13 14.81
CA ASN A 352 19.03 -3.16 16.14
C ASN A 352 18.98 -1.74 16.71
N ARG A 353 17.91 -1.38 17.42
CA ARG A 353 17.77 -0.08 18.10
C ARG A 353 18.91 0.16 19.09
N ASN A 354 19.21 -0.82 19.95
CA ASN A 354 20.32 -0.70 20.92
C ASN A 354 21.69 -0.67 20.24
N GLY A 355 21.82 -1.37 19.10
CA GLY A 355 23.00 -1.27 18.24
C GLY A 355 23.16 0.13 17.67
N LEU A 356 22.07 0.74 17.18
CA LEU A 356 22.07 2.12 16.67
C LEU A 356 22.43 3.14 17.77
N ALA A 357 22.02 2.94 19.02
CA ALA A 357 22.42 3.82 20.12
C ALA A 357 23.95 3.87 20.30
N GLN A 358 24.67 2.83 19.89
CA GLN A 358 26.12 2.74 19.94
C GLN A 358 26.80 3.11 18.61
N SER A 359 26.23 2.73 17.46
CA SER A 359 26.77 3.05 16.13
C SER A 359 26.35 4.43 15.60
N GLY A 360 25.24 4.97 16.13
CA GLY A 360 24.73 6.32 15.87
C GLY A 360 23.79 6.40 14.66
N LEU A 361 24.31 6.25 13.47
CA LEU A 361 23.61 6.49 12.21
C LEU A 361 23.98 5.42 11.19
N ALA A 362 22.99 4.95 10.43
CA ALA A 362 23.20 4.15 9.22
C ALA A 362 22.54 4.81 8.02
N VAL A 363 23.19 4.77 6.86
CA VAL A 363 22.68 5.28 5.58
C VAL A 363 22.76 4.19 4.52
N ALA A 364 21.68 3.94 3.81
CA ALA A 364 21.60 2.95 2.74
C ALA A 364 20.85 3.49 1.52
N ARG A 365 21.14 2.93 0.34
CA ARG A 365 20.36 3.16 -0.88
C ARG A 365 19.40 2.00 -1.06
N LEU A 366 18.11 2.31 -1.12
CA LEU A 366 17.03 1.34 -1.29
C LEU A 366 16.47 1.42 -2.71
N VAL A 367 16.35 0.30 -3.39
CA VAL A 367 15.71 0.22 -4.70
C VAL A 367 14.23 -0.13 -4.58
N ALA A 368 13.43 0.21 -5.59
CA ALA A 368 12.02 -0.15 -5.67
C ALA A 368 11.78 -1.65 -5.38
N ARG A 369 10.79 -1.96 -4.55
CA ARG A 369 10.54 -3.33 -4.05
C ARG A 369 10.23 -4.38 -5.12
N ALA A 370 9.77 -3.92 -6.30
CA ALA A 370 9.45 -4.77 -7.45
C ALA A 370 10.71 -5.33 -8.16
N VAL A 371 11.91 -4.81 -7.88
CA VAL A 371 13.16 -5.26 -8.52
C VAL A 371 14.19 -5.74 -7.50
N GLU A 372 15.19 -6.49 -7.99
CA GLU A 372 16.33 -6.90 -7.16
C GLU A 372 17.31 -5.74 -6.93
N PRO A 373 17.90 -5.63 -5.72
CA PRO A 373 18.95 -4.65 -5.48
C PRO A 373 20.18 -4.88 -6.37
N GLY A 374 20.68 -3.79 -6.95
CA GLY A 374 21.97 -3.76 -7.61
C GLY A 374 23.14 -3.63 -6.63
N GLU A 375 24.35 -3.47 -7.17
CA GLU A 375 25.54 -3.24 -6.35
C GLU A 375 25.40 -1.96 -5.50
N GLY A 376 25.63 -2.08 -4.21
CA GLY A 376 25.51 -0.97 -3.25
C GLY A 376 24.06 -0.59 -2.89
N GLU A 377 23.08 -1.34 -3.34
CA GLU A 377 21.67 -1.17 -3.00
C GLU A 377 21.16 -2.28 -2.08
N VAL A 378 20.06 -2.00 -1.39
CA VAL A 378 19.32 -2.99 -0.58
C VAL A 378 17.83 -2.94 -0.94
N ALA A 379 17.12 -4.04 -0.68
CA ALA A 379 15.67 -4.13 -0.89
C ALA A 379 14.84 -3.38 0.17
N GLY A 380 15.49 -3.02 1.29
CA GLY A 380 14.85 -2.30 2.38
C GLY A 380 15.70 -2.28 3.64
N VAL A 381 15.19 -1.62 4.67
CA VAL A 381 15.78 -1.58 6.01
C VAL A 381 14.83 -2.20 7.01
N ALA A 382 15.34 -3.01 7.92
CA ALA A 382 14.59 -3.53 9.07
C ALA A 382 15.32 -3.13 10.37
N VAL A 383 14.60 -2.43 11.27
CA VAL A 383 15.15 -1.98 12.56
C VAL A 383 14.43 -2.68 13.69
N THR A 384 15.07 -3.66 14.31
CA THR A 384 14.52 -4.39 15.45
C THR A 384 14.46 -3.48 16.69
N LEU A 385 13.30 -3.48 17.35
CA LEU A 385 13.09 -2.82 18.63
C LEU A 385 13.52 -3.77 19.76
N ASP A 386 14.80 -3.99 19.86
CA ASP A 386 15.42 -4.85 20.87
C ASP A 386 15.49 -4.17 22.25
N GLY A 387 15.63 -4.97 23.31
CA GLY A 387 15.73 -4.53 24.68
C GLY A 387 14.74 -5.22 25.61
N GLU A 388 14.56 -4.66 26.82
CA GLU A 388 13.57 -5.15 27.78
C GLU A 388 12.13 -4.87 27.29
N ALA A 389 11.21 -5.76 27.63
CA ALA A 389 9.80 -5.58 27.28
C ALA A 389 9.16 -4.38 28.03
N PRO A 390 8.25 -3.60 27.36
CA PRO A 390 7.83 -3.75 25.98
C PRO A 390 8.89 -3.25 24.99
N GLN A 391 9.06 -3.97 23.91
CA GLN A 391 10.05 -3.62 22.87
C GLN A 391 9.70 -2.30 22.18
N ASP A 392 8.43 -2.11 21.84
CA ASP A 392 7.87 -0.83 21.41
C ASP A 392 7.56 0.02 22.64
N ARG A 393 8.18 1.18 22.74
CA ARG A 393 8.04 2.12 23.88
C ARG A 393 6.94 3.16 23.65
N THR A 394 6.16 3.03 22.59
CA THR A 394 5.02 3.91 22.34
C THR A 394 4.01 3.78 23.49
N SER A 395 3.45 4.89 23.94
CA SER A 395 2.41 4.86 24.97
C SER A 395 1.16 4.12 24.49
N THR A 396 0.53 3.38 25.37
CA THR A 396 -0.79 2.80 25.11
C THR A 396 -1.79 3.90 24.80
N CYS A 397 -2.60 3.71 23.78
CA CYS A 397 -3.67 4.62 23.40
C CYS A 397 -5.02 3.90 23.39
N ASP A 398 -6.10 4.67 23.44
CA ASP A 398 -7.46 4.13 23.40
C ASP A 398 -7.99 4.11 21.97
N MET A 399 -8.07 2.92 21.40
CA MET A 399 -8.59 2.70 20.04
C MET A 399 -10.07 3.06 19.88
N SER A 400 -10.83 3.28 20.94
CA SER A 400 -12.24 3.70 20.85
C SER A 400 -12.40 5.20 20.66
N THR A 401 -11.39 5.98 21.01
CA THR A 401 -11.43 7.45 21.00
C THR A 401 -10.38 8.07 20.06
N ASP A 402 -9.32 7.34 19.70
CA ASP A 402 -8.25 7.79 18.82
C ASP A 402 -8.18 6.92 17.56
N ALA A 403 -8.57 7.47 16.45
CA ALA A 403 -8.56 6.81 15.13
C ALA A 403 -7.16 6.41 14.64
N LEU A 404 -6.13 7.11 15.11
CA LEU A 404 -4.73 6.85 14.77
C LEU A 404 -4.06 5.87 15.73
N CYS A 405 -4.79 5.40 16.73
CA CYS A 405 -4.26 4.46 17.71
C CYS A 405 -4.08 3.06 17.10
N PRO A 406 -2.84 2.53 17.02
CA PRO A 406 -2.62 1.17 16.53
C PRO A 406 -2.94 0.08 17.57
N GLY A 407 -3.42 0.46 18.75
CA GLY A 407 -3.65 -0.43 19.88
C GLY A 407 -2.49 -0.47 20.88
N GLU A 408 -2.26 -1.64 21.46
CA GLU A 408 -1.14 -1.82 22.41
C GLU A 408 0.22 -1.74 21.68
N PRO A 409 1.27 -1.23 22.36
CA PRO A 409 2.62 -1.09 21.79
C PRO A 409 3.35 -2.45 21.73
N VAL A 410 2.98 -3.28 20.79
CA VAL A 410 3.49 -4.66 20.65
C VAL A 410 4.26 -4.88 19.33
N PHE A 411 4.52 -3.81 18.59
CA PHE A 411 5.39 -3.89 17.42
C PHE A 411 6.83 -4.12 17.87
N ASN A 412 7.56 -4.91 17.09
CA ASN A 412 8.93 -5.30 17.47
C ASN A 412 9.99 -4.93 16.43
N PHE A 413 9.59 -4.39 15.27
CA PHE A 413 10.54 -3.83 14.33
C PHE A 413 9.90 -2.80 13.38
N TYR A 414 10.73 -1.94 12.80
CA TYR A 414 10.39 -1.07 11.69
C TYR A 414 10.84 -1.67 10.38
N SER A 415 10.06 -1.49 9.31
CA SER A 415 10.49 -1.68 7.92
C SER A 415 10.47 -0.36 7.17
N VAL A 416 11.46 -0.18 6.29
CA VAL A 416 11.51 0.90 5.31
C VAL A 416 11.73 0.28 3.95
N GLU A 417 10.90 0.61 2.99
CA GLU A 417 10.97 0.10 1.62
C GLU A 417 10.55 1.15 0.61
N VAL A 418 10.85 0.93 -0.66
CA VAL A 418 10.50 1.85 -1.75
C VAL A 418 9.38 1.24 -2.57
N VAL A 419 8.28 1.97 -2.72
CA VAL A 419 7.18 1.64 -3.62
C VAL A 419 7.34 2.43 -4.90
N GLN A 420 7.24 1.75 -6.03
CA GLN A 420 7.19 2.38 -7.35
C GLN A 420 6.06 1.76 -8.15
N ARG A 421 5.31 2.58 -8.85
CA ARG A 421 4.18 2.17 -9.70
C ARG A 421 4.68 1.43 -10.95
N ILE A 422 5.17 0.21 -10.77
CA ILE A 422 5.61 -0.74 -11.81
C ILE A 422 5.20 -2.17 -11.41
N GLY A 423 5.03 -3.06 -12.37
CA GLY A 423 4.55 -4.42 -12.14
C GLY A 423 3.19 -4.40 -11.45
N TYR A 424 3.00 -5.26 -10.45
CA TYR A 424 1.76 -5.31 -9.67
C TYR A 424 1.52 -4.07 -8.81
N ASP A 425 2.56 -3.30 -8.49
CA ASP A 425 2.41 -2.00 -7.82
C ASP A 425 2.00 -0.85 -8.76
N SER A 426 1.73 -1.09 -10.04
CA SER A 426 1.33 -0.04 -11.00
C SER A 426 0.13 0.78 -10.55
N PHE A 427 -0.79 0.15 -9.81
CA PHE A 427 -2.02 0.76 -9.32
C PHE A 427 -2.00 1.15 -7.84
N THR A 428 -0.82 1.22 -7.23
CA THR A 428 -0.66 1.91 -5.95
C THR A 428 -0.83 3.42 -6.16
N PRO A 429 -1.30 4.18 -5.14
CA PRO A 429 -1.65 5.59 -5.32
C PRO A 429 -0.50 6.49 -5.74
N GLN A 430 0.74 6.16 -5.36
CA GLN A 430 1.92 6.97 -5.67
C GLN A 430 3.22 6.15 -5.60
N ASN A 431 4.35 6.80 -5.94
CA ASN A 431 5.70 6.32 -5.64
C ASN A 431 6.19 6.96 -4.35
N GLY A 432 7.19 6.37 -3.68
CA GLY A 432 7.83 6.98 -2.52
C GLY A 432 8.40 5.95 -1.53
N VAL A 433 8.73 6.43 -0.34
CA VAL A 433 9.29 5.61 0.74
C VAL A 433 8.21 5.25 1.75
N LEU A 434 7.98 3.97 1.94
CA LEU A 434 7.03 3.40 2.89
C LEU A 434 7.74 3.05 4.18
N ILE A 435 7.29 3.63 5.29
CA ILE A 435 7.76 3.30 6.64
C ILE A 435 6.63 2.62 7.39
N ALA A 436 6.90 1.50 8.05
CA ALA A 436 5.89 0.81 8.84
C ALA A 436 6.45 0.21 10.13
N LYS A 437 5.63 0.21 11.18
CA LYS A 437 5.81 -0.66 12.36
C LYS A 437 5.29 -2.04 12.04
N ASN A 438 5.98 -3.08 12.50
CA ASN A 438 5.62 -4.46 12.22
C ASN A 438 5.71 -5.34 13.46
N LYS A 439 4.94 -6.43 13.43
CA LYS A 439 5.09 -7.58 14.33
C LYS A 439 5.68 -8.76 13.57
N ASP A 440 6.61 -9.48 14.18
CA ASP A 440 7.12 -10.75 13.65
C ASP A 440 6.07 -11.87 13.72
N ARG A 441 5.11 -11.74 14.64
CA ARG A 441 3.97 -12.65 14.82
C ARG A 441 2.69 -11.96 14.39
N GLU A 442 1.73 -12.76 14.00
CA GLU A 442 0.38 -12.31 13.78
C GLU A 442 -0.36 -12.28 15.11
N GLY A 443 -1.34 -11.42 15.22
CA GLY A 443 -2.13 -11.28 16.43
C GLY A 443 -2.87 -9.95 16.48
N ASN A 444 -3.91 -9.93 17.28
CA ASN A 444 -4.94 -8.91 17.33
C ASN A 444 -4.53 -7.74 18.23
N THR A 445 -3.69 -6.83 17.74
CA THR A 445 -3.21 -5.70 18.52
C THR A 445 -3.57 -4.32 17.98
N CYS A 446 -4.08 -4.21 16.76
CA CYS A 446 -4.75 -3.00 16.32
C CYS A 446 -6.25 -3.23 16.04
N GLY A 447 -6.86 -4.03 16.90
CA GLY A 447 -8.30 -4.28 16.89
C GLY A 447 -8.77 -5.40 15.99
N TYR A 448 -8.06 -5.69 14.94
CA TYR A 448 -8.22 -6.83 14.03
C TYR A 448 -6.84 -7.21 13.54
N ASN A 449 -6.41 -8.40 13.60
CA ASN A 449 -5.22 -9.09 13.09
C ASN A 449 -4.04 -8.24 12.54
N CYS A 450 -3.99 -6.96 12.81
CA CYS A 450 -3.01 -6.03 12.28
C CYS A 450 -1.59 -6.42 12.68
N PHE A 451 -0.77 -6.74 11.70
CA PHE A 451 0.65 -7.06 11.89
C PHE A 451 1.59 -5.99 11.32
N ALA A 452 1.07 -5.07 10.52
CA ALA A 452 1.79 -3.90 10.03
C ALA A 452 0.94 -2.63 10.18
N TRP A 453 1.59 -1.55 10.56
CA TRP A 453 1.00 -0.23 10.71
C TRP A 453 1.85 0.79 9.96
N VAL A 454 1.33 1.31 8.87
CA VAL A 454 2.02 2.31 8.05
C VAL A 454 2.12 3.63 8.81
N ILE A 455 3.30 4.21 8.81
CA ILE A 455 3.53 5.56 9.30
C ILE A 455 3.13 6.51 8.17
N ASP A 456 2.17 7.35 8.49
CA ASP A 456 1.57 8.28 7.55
C ASP A 456 2.39 9.57 7.49
N ALA A 457 2.76 10.00 6.29
CA ALA A 457 3.43 11.28 6.07
C ALA A 457 2.47 12.48 6.20
N HIS A 458 1.14 12.23 6.12
CA HIS A 458 0.08 13.24 6.18
C HIS A 458 -1.02 12.90 7.20
N PRO A 459 -0.69 12.69 8.48
CA PRO A 459 -1.69 12.31 9.48
C PRO A 459 -2.76 13.37 9.75
N GLU A 460 -2.56 14.60 9.26
CA GLU A 460 -3.48 15.73 9.42
C GLU A 460 -4.76 15.60 8.61
N ASP A 461 -4.78 14.78 7.56
CA ASP A 461 -5.95 14.59 6.69
C ASP A 461 -7.02 13.69 7.33
N ILE A 462 -6.71 13.09 8.49
CA ILE A 462 -7.64 12.26 9.28
C ILE A 462 -8.97 12.93 9.59
N THR A 463 -9.07 14.23 9.42
CA THR A 463 -10.29 15.02 9.67
C THR A 463 -11.16 15.20 8.43
N LEU A 464 -10.74 14.77 7.26
CA LEU A 464 -11.49 14.92 6.02
C LEU A 464 -12.72 14.02 5.99
N LEU A 465 -13.87 14.58 5.60
CA LEU A 465 -15.12 13.83 5.42
C LEU A 465 -15.19 13.23 4.04
N ASP A 466 -15.52 11.95 3.96
CA ASP A 466 -15.60 11.24 2.70
C ASP A 466 -16.84 10.37 2.53
N PHE A 467 -17.37 9.86 3.60
CA PHE A 467 -18.37 8.81 3.59
C PHE A 467 -19.66 9.23 4.27
N VAL A 468 -20.80 8.86 3.70
CA VAL A 468 -22.12 9.06 4.32
C VAL A 468 -22.78 7.70 4.51
N LYS A 469 -23.10 7.37 5.76
CA LYS A 469 -23.84 6.14 6.09
C LYS A 469 -25.27 6.18 5.55
N PRO A 470 -25.97 5.03 5.49
CA PRO A 470 -27.37 4.95 5.04
C PRO A 470 -28.34 5.84 5.80
N ASP A 471 -28.07 6.07 7.08
CA ASP A 471 -28.87 6.94 7.96
C ASP A 471 -28.58 8.44 7.77
N GLY A 472 -27.71 8.79 6.81
CA GLY A 472 -27.28 10.16 6.55
C GLY A 472 -26.14 10.65 7.45
N THR A 473 -25.63 9.81 8.36
CA THR A 473 -24.49 10.17 9.22
C THR A 473 -23.22 10.28 8.38
N ARG A 474 -22.56 11.43 8.45
CA ARG A 474 -21.27 11.64 7.83
C ARG A 474 -20.17 10.97 8.67
N VAL A 475 -19.26 10.27 7.98
CA VAL A 475 -18.11 9.62 8.58
C VAL A 475 -16.86 10.22 7.96
N MET A 476 -15.83 10.42 8.76
CA MET A 476 -14.55 10.94 8.29
C MET A 476 -13.96 9.96 7.26
N ARG A 477 -13.43 10.48 6.16
CA ARG A 477 -12.72 9.70 5.12
C ARG A 477 -11.74 8.73 5.74
N THR A 478 -10.97 9.24 6.64
CA THR A 478 -9.90 8.56 7.33
C THR A 478 -10.32 7.39 8.19
N LEU A 479 -11.56 7.37 8.64
CA LEU A 479 -12.10 6.29 9.45
C LEU A 479 -12.81 5.23 8.61
N ALA A 480 -13.34 5.63 7.47
CA ALA A 480 -14.20 4.80 6.64
C ALA A 480 -13.60 4.47 5.28
N ASP A 481 -12.50 5.11 4.91
CA ASP A 481 -11.91 4.96 3.60
C ASP A 481 -10.40 4.74 3.69
N TYR A 482 -9.93 3.64 3.08
CA TYR A 482 -8.51 3.31 2.96
C TYR A 482 -7.72 4.39 2.18
N ARG A 483 -8.39 5.26 1.41
CA ARG A 483 -7.78 6.37 0.65
C ARG A 483 -7.10 7.40 1.52
N GLN A 484 -7.38 7.43 2.82
CA GLN A 484 -6.63 8.23 3.78
C GLN A 484 -5.11 7.96 3.68
N LEU A 485 -4.72 6.71 3.43
CA LEU A 485 -3.31 6.34 3.28
C LEU A 485 -2.76 6.52 1.85
N ASN A 486 -3.50 7.10 0.90
CA ASN A 486 -3.02 7.26 -0.47
C ASN A 486 -1.80 8.17 -0.56
N ASP A 487 -1.63 9.12 0.34
CA ASP A 487 -0.51 10.07 0.41
C ASP A 487 0.49 9.80 1.54
N ALA A 488 0.41 8.61 2.15
CA ALA A 488 1.21 8.24 3.31
C ALA A 488 2.73 8.08 3.05
N LEU A 489 3.19 8.11 1.80
CA LEU A 489 4.60 7.89 1.49
C LEU A 489 5.45 9.14 1.71
N PHE A 490 6.67 8.92 2.20
CA PHE A 490 7.68 9.96 2.40
C PHE A 490 8.47 10.24 1.12
N HIS A 491 8.84 11.51 0.93
CA HIS A 491 9.54 11.98 -0.25
C HIS A 491 10.79 12.78 0.08
N ALA A 492 11.80 12.78 -0.81
CA ALA A 492 13.04 13.51 -0.62
C ALA A 492 12.89 15.00 -0.94
N GLY A 493 13.53 15.84 -0.13
CA GLY A 493 13.70 17.26 -0.37
C GLY A 493 12.54 18.14 0.03
N LEU A 494 12.77 19.45 -0.04
CA LEU A 494 11.79 20.48 0.24
C LEU A 494 10.76 20.58 -0.92
N ARG A 495 9.56 21.04 -0.62
CA ARG A 495 8.48 21.26 -1.61
C ARG A 495 8.06 20.00 -2.38
N SER A 496 8.33 18.82 -1.84
CA SER A 496 7.80 17.58 -2.42
C SER A 496 6.28 17.49 -2.33
N GLY A 497 5.68 18.15 -1.35
CA GLY A 497 4.29 17.96 -0.95
C GLY A 497 4.13 16.88 0.12
N SER A 498 5.23 16.27 0.59
CA SER A 498 5.24 15.26 1.64
C SER A 498 6.36 15.52 2.64
N GLN A 499 6.39 14.74 3.72
CA GLN A 499 7.47 14.74 4.70
C GLN A 499 8.70 14.03 4.14
N TYR A 500 9.89 14.50 4.54
CA TYR A 500 11.18 13.88 4.20
C TYR A 500 11.90 13.29 5.42
N GLU A 501 11.26 13.33 6.57
CA GLU A 501 11.78 12.74 7.82
C GLU A 501 10.64 12.41 8.78
N TRP A 502 10.89 11.44 9.66
CA TRP A 502 9.96 11.08 10.72
C TRP A 502 10.71 10.66 11.97
N GLN A 503 10.27 11.16 13.14
CA GLN A 503 10.86 10.89 14.44
C GLN A 503 9.92 10.03 15.29
N ASP A 504 10.39 8.89 15.74
CA ASP A 504 9.78 8.16 16.84
C ASP A 504 10.47 8.52 18.15
N ALA A 505 9.92 9.51 18.84
CA ALA A 505 10.47 9.98 20.10
C ALA A 505 10.44 8.91 21.21
N ALA A 506 9.42 8.03 21.21
CA ALA A 506 9.27 6.95 22.19
C ALA A 506 10.37 5.89 22.00
N ASN A 507 10.59 5.44 20.78
CA ASN A 507 11.60 4.44 20.45
C ASN A 507 13.00 5.05 20.19
N ARG A 508 13.14 6.38 20.28
CA ARG A 508 14.40 7.10 20.11
C ARG A 508 15.06 6.86 18.75
N LEU A 509 14.24 6.81 17.70
CA LEU A 509 14.67 6.61 16.31
C LEU A 509 14.25 7.80 15.44
N HIS A 510 15.11 8.15 14.48
CA HIS A 510 14.84 9.16 13.48
C HIS A 510 15.13 8.61 12.10
N PHE A 511 14.14 8.67 11.21
CA PHE A 511 14.20 8.20 9.84
C PHE A 511 14.26 9.40 8.90
N TYR A 512 15.07 9.31 7.85
CA TYR A 512 15.29 10.37 6.88
C TYR A 512 15.17 9.83 5.46
N VAL A 513 14.52 10.57 4.58
CA VAL A 513 14.53 10.37 3.13
C VAL A 513 15.40 11.47 2.53
N LEU A 514 16.61 11.09 2.14
CA LEU A 514 17.70 12.05 1.91
C LEU A 514 17.84 12.46 0.46
N ASP A 515 17.60 11.53 -0.47
CA ASP A 515 17.78 11.77 -1.89
C ASP A 515 17.03 10.74 -2.73
N LEU A 516 16.74 11.08 -3.98
CA LEU A 516 16.13 10.23 -5.00
C LEU A 516 17.06 10.10 -6.19
N ALA A 517 17.30 8.88 -6.64
CA ALA A 517 17.93 8.60 -7.93
C ALA A 517 16.98 7.81 -8.83
N ARG A 518 17.15 7.98 -10.12
CA ARG A 518 16.42 7.26 -11.17
C ARG A 518 17.43 6.64 -12.12
N SER A 519 17.35 5.33 -12.32
CA SER A 519 18.19 4.63 -13.29
C SER A 519 17.87 5.05 -14.73
N SER A 520 18.70 4.64 -15.68
CA SER A 520 18.44 4.83 -17.11
C SER A 520 17.17 4.13 -17.61
N THR A 521 16.73 3.10 -16.90
CA THR A 521 15.49 2.36 -17.18
C THR A 521 14.28 2.91 -16.41
N GLY A 522 14.47 3.97 -15.60
CA GLY A 522 13.40 4.61 -14.85
C GLY A 522 13.14 4.02 -13.47
N ILE A 523 13.92 3.02 -13.02
CA ILE A 523 13.81 2.45 -11.68
C ILE A 523 14.24 3.48 -10.63
N LEU A 524 13.42 3.61 -9.58
CA LEU A 524 13.67 4.51 -8.47
C LEU A 524 14.54 3.84 -7.40
N SER A 525 15.47 4.62 -6.85
CA SER A 525 16.16 4.30 -5.62
C SER A 525 16.27 5.54 -4.73
N TYR A 526 16.09 5.34 -3.42
CA TYR A 526 16.16 6.39 -2.42
C TYR A 526 17.32 6.18 -1.48
N VAL A 527 17.94 7.27 -1.05
CA VAL A 527 18.94 7.25 0.03
C VAL A 527 18.20 7.50 1.35
N ILE A 528 18.28 6.52 2.24
CA ILE A 528 17.59 6.52 3.53
C ILE A 528 18.60 6.58 4.66
N GLY A 529 18.34 7.42 5.66
CA GLY A 529 19.06 7.45 6.91
C GLY A 529 18.21 6.92 8.07
N VAL A 530 18.82 6.17 8.98
CA VAL A 530 18.22 5.81 10.27
C VAL A 530 19.21 6.14 11.37
N ARG A 531 18.79 7.00 12.30
CA ARG A 531 19.64 7.50 13.39
C ARG A 531 19.03 7.16 14.75
N SER A 532 19.89 6.80 15.69
CA SER A 532 19.52 6.82 17.11
C SER A 532 19.45 8.25 17.63
N MET A 533 18.48 8.54 18.47
CA MET A 533 18.38 9.79 19.22
C MET A 533 19.10 9.69 20.59
N ASP A 534 19.68 8.52 20.92
CA ASP A 534 20.36 8.28 22.20
C ASP A 534 21.88 8.42 22.11
N GLY A 535 22.44 8.52 20.89
CA GLY A 535 23.86 8.72 20.70
C GLY A 535 24.28 8.97 19.26
N GLY A 536 25.39 9.67 19.08
CA GLY A 536 26.00 10.00 17.79
C GLY A 536 26.95 8.92 17.24
N GLY A 537 27.13 7.83 17.97
CA GLY A 537 28.09 6.76 17.62
C GLY A 537 29.56 7.13 17.93
N PRO A 538 30.51 6.21 17.66
CA PRO A 538 31.91 6.35 18.02
C PRO A 538 32.71 7.15 16.99
N HIS A 539 32.11 7.58 15.91
CA HIS A 539 32.81 8.25 14.81
C HIS A 539 32.99 9.75 15.11
N PRO A 540 34.24 10.29 15.21
CA PRO A 540 34.45 11.73 15.26
C PRO A 540 33.82 12.42 14.05
N ARG A 541 32.90 13.35 14.28
CA ARG A 541 32.16 14.08 13.25
C ARG A 541 32.88 15.36 12.85
N GLY A 542 32.63 15.86 11.65
CA GLY A 542 33.18 17.12 11.20
C GLY A 542 32.64 17.54 9.84
N VAL A 543 32.61 18.84 9.61
CA VAL A 543 32.11 19.42 8.35
C VAL A 543 32.88 20.67 7.99
N VAL A 544 33.13 20.85 6.69
CA VAL A 544 33.70 22.08 6.12
C VAL A 544 32.85 22.49 4.91
N LEU A 545 32.56 23.77 4.84
CA LEU A 545 31.93 24.39 3.67
C LEU A 545 32.92 25.28 2.93
N LYS A 546 32.97 25.17 1.60
CA LYS A 546 33.78 26.04 0.72
C LYS A 546 32.92 26.51 -0.46
N ALA A 547 33.01 27.77 -0.80
CA ALA A 547 32.34 28.35 -1.95
C ALA A 547 33.03 29.65 -2.39
N PRO A 548 32.75 30.16 -3.62
CA PRO A 548 33.17 31.50 -4.04
C PRO A 548 32.57 32.57 -3.11
N GLU A 549 33.40 33.52 -2.69
CA GLU A 549 32.99 34.65 -1.82
C GLU A 549 32.08 35.65 -2.54
N LYS A 550 32.07 35.65 -3.84
CA LYS A 550 31.26 36.54 -4.69
C LYS A 550 30.50 35.71 -5.71
N HIS A 551 29.23 36.02 -5.88
CA HIS A 551 28.37 35.40 -6.87
C HIS A 551 27.53 36.48 -7.57
N ALA A 552 27.53 36.46 -8.93
CA ALA A 552 26.68 37.31 -9.74
C ALA A 552 25.44 36.55 -10.14
N ALA A 553 24.27 36.98 -9.65
CA ALA A 553 23.00 36.33 -9.86
C ALA A 553 22.15 37.05 -10.93
N ASP A 554 21.56 36.30 -11.83
CA ASP A 554 20.51 36.72 -12.74
C ASP A 554 19.14 36.23 -12.25
N ARG A 555 18.16 36.12 -13.14
CA ARG A 555 16.78 35.73 -12.74
C ARG A 555 16.67 34.35 -12.07
N SER A 556 17.64 33.47 -12.30
CA SER A 556 17.70 32.13 -11.70
C SER A 556 19.15 31.64 -11.75
N SER A 557 19.87 31.78 -10.65
CA SER A 557 21.25 31.33 -10.57
C SER A 557 21.49 30.50 -9.32
N THR A 558 22.47 29.61 -9.40
CA THR A 558 22.89 28.75 -8.31
C THR A 558 24.27 29.17 -7.79
N TRP A 559 24.34 29.45 -6.50
CA TRP A 559 25.60 29.54 -5.78
C TRP A 559 25.98 28.16 -5.28
N ASN A 560 26.97 27.55 -5.90
CA ASN A 560 27.41 26.19 -5.58
C ASN A 560 28.37 26.19 -4.39
N VAL A 561 27.96 25.49 -3.33
CA VAL A 561 28.77 25.32 -2.12
C VAL A 561 29.24 23.88 -2.02
N THR A 562 30.52 23.66 -1.82
CA THR A 562 31.08 22.33 -1.56
C THR A 562 31.04 22.04 -0.06
N LEU A 563 30.24 21.03 0.32
CA LEU A 563 30.22 20.44 1.65
C LEU A 563 31.17 19.26 1.68
N THR A 564 32.11 19.26 2.60
CA THR A 564 33.05 18.15 2.81
C THR A 564 32.84 17.57 4.21
N ASN A 565 32.58 16.27 4.27
CA ASN A 565 32.55 15.54 5.53
C ASN A 565 34.00 15.26 5.96
N THR A 566 34.44 15.91 7.03
CA THR A 566 35.79 15.73 7.63
C THR A 566 35.78 14.74 8.81
N GLY A 567 34.67 14.06 9.02
CA GLY A 567 34.58 12.98 9.98
C GLY A 567 35.52 11.82 9.63
N VAL A 568 35.87 11.05 10.64
CA VAL A 568 36.77 9.89 10.50
C VAL A 568 36.15 8.65 11.13
N GLU A 569 36.56 7.48 10.63
CA GLU A 569 36.10 6.21 11.16
C GLU A 569 36.63 5.98 12.56
N GLY A 570 35.75 5.85 13.54
CA GLY A 570 36.04 5.41 14.90
C GLY A 570 35.87 3.89 15.02
N ARG A 571 36.43 3.31 16.04
CA ARG A 571 36.25 1.88 16.32
C ARG A 571 34.82 1.63 16.79
N PHE A 572 34.15 0.70 16.14
CA PHE A 572 32.83 0.24 16.54
C PHE A 572 32.81 -1.29 16.58
N ASN A 573 31.94 -1.85 17.42
CA ASN A 573 31.77 -3.30 17.51
C ASN A 573 30.90 -3.81 16.37
N ALA A 574 31.45 -4.66 15.50
CA ALA A 574 30.68 -5.24 14.38
C ALA A 574 29.51 -6.14 14.85
N GLY A 575 29.51 -6.64 16.08
CA GLY A 575 28.45 -7.47 16.65
C GLY A 575 27.24 -6.73 17.20
N LEU A 576 27.14 -5.40 17.00
CA LEU A 576 26.01 -4.59 17.46
C LEU A 576 24.71 -4.84 16.68
N HIS A 577 24.82 -5.32 15.46
CA HIS A 577 23.72 -5.54 14.53
C HIS A 577 23.69 -6.98 14.05
N PRO A 578 22.56 -7.47 13.51
CA PRO A 578 22.42 -8.85 13.01
C PRO A 578 23.32 -9.20 11.82
N GLN A 579 24.01 -8.21 11.25
CA GLN A 579 24.91 -8.35 10.11
C GLN A 579 26.02 -7.32 10.18
N GLU A 580 27.02 -7.46 9.31
CA GLU A 580 28.07 -6.46 9.11
C GLU A 580 27.47 -5.18 8.51
N VAL A 581 27.66 -4.04 9.19
CA VAL A 581 27.07 -2.75 8.79
C VAL A 581 28.11 -1.63 8.61
N SER A 582 29.40 -1.92 8.65
CA SER A 582 30.46 -0.90 8.56
C SER A 582 30.34 -0.01 7.33
N ALA A 583 29.89 -0.56 6.20
CA ALA A 583 29.68 0.21 4.98
C ALA A 583 28.57 1.28 5.10
N TYR A 584 27.60 1.06 5.98
CA TYR A 584 26.42 1.92 6.13
C TYR A 584 26.59 2.99 7.21
N VAL A 585 27.55 2.85 8.14
CA VAL A 585 27.75 3.79 9.24
C VAL A 585 28.84 4.83 8.97
N ARG A 586 29.46 4.81 7.79
CA ARG A 586 30.54 5.73 7.37
C ARG A 586 30.04 7.05 6.79
N ASN A 587 28.84 7.45 7.11
CA ASN A 587 28.22 8.66 6.63
C ASN A 587 27.88 9.60 7.78
N ASP A 588 27.65 10.86 7.45
CA ASP A 588 26.93 11.77 8.32
C ASP A 588 25.79 12.42 7.54
N ILE A 589 24.77 12.87 8.25
CA ILE A 589 23.68 13.67 7.73
C ILE A 589 23.86 15.09 8.25
N TYR A 590 23.76 16.05 7.35
CA TYR A 590 23.87 17.47 7.67
C TYR A 590 22.54 18.16 7.40
N ARG A 591 22.02 18.85 8.42
CA ARG A 591 20.89 19.76 8.26
C ARG A 591 21.41 21.07 7.69
N LEU A 592 20.79 21.46 6.58
CA LEU A 592 21.15 22.64 5.81
C LEU A 592 20.15 23.76 6.10
N SER A 593 20.67 24.97 6.29
CA SER A 593 19.84 26.18 6.34
C SER A 593 20.52 27.31 5.59
N VAL A 594 19.70 28.14 4.92
CA VAL A 594 20.20 29.29 4.18
C VAL A 594 19.52 30.56 4.68
N ALA A 595 20.29 31.63 4.78
CA ALA A 595 19.81 32.95 5.16
C ALA A 595 20.31 34.02 4.19
N VAL A 596 19.47 35.04 3.96
CA VAL A 596 19.83 36.21 3.15
C VAL A 596 19.70 37.50 3.93
N GLU A 597 20.72 38.31 3.93
CA GLU A 597 20.73 39.68 4.46
C GLU A 597 20.78 40.66 3.27
N GLY A 598 19.68 41.34 3.02
CA GLY A 598 19.53 42.29 1.92
C GLY A 598 18.12 42.29 1.34
N GLN A 599 17.63 43.46 0.92
CA GLN A 599 16.29 43.58 0.33
C GLN A 599 16.30 43.24 -1.16
N GLY A 600 15.22 42.64 -1.64
CA GLY A 600 14.98 42.32 -3.04
C GLY A 600 15.62 41.03 -3.50
N TRP A 601 15.99 40.13 -2.59
CA TRP A 601 16.53 38.81 -2.89
C TRP A 601 15.79 37.69 -2.17
N SER A 602 15.63 36.54 -2.84
CA SER A 602 15.24 35.26 -2.25
C SER A 602 16.38 34.27 -2.35
N VAL A 603 16.45 33.38 -1.37
CA VAL A 603 17.39 32.25 -1.38
C VAL A 603 16.67 30.98 -0.95
N ASP A 604 17.05 29.86 -1.56
CA ASP A 604 16.34 28.61 -1.37
C ASP A 604 17.25 27.39 -1.55
N LEU A 605 16.82 26.27 -0.99
CA LEU A 605 17.44 24.95 -1.14
C LEU A 605 16.40 23.98 -1.72
N GLN A 606 16.85 23.01 -2.51
CA GLN A 606 16.01 21.89 -2.93
C GLN A 606 15.84 20.84 -1.81
N ASN A 607 16.86 20.73 -0.94
CA ASN A 607 16.89 19.76 0.15
C ASN A 607 17.37 20.43 1.44
N ALA A 608 16.69 20.18 2.54
CA ALA A 608 17.13 20.59 3.87
C ALA A 608 18.15 19.64 4.48
N LEU A 609 18.41 18.50 3.85
CA LEU A 609 19.33 17.48 4.32
C LEU A 609 20.36 17.13 3.23
N ALA A 610 21.55 16.82 3.66
CA ALA A 610 22.60 16.26 2.81
C ALA A 610 23.30 15.11 3.54
N THR A 611 23.58 14.02 2.84
CA THR A 611 24.43 12.96 3.39
C THR A 611 25.71 12.81 2.60
N VAL A 612 26.82 12.66 3.30
CA VAL A 612 28.16 12.58 2.69
C VAL A 612 29.00 11.55 3.46
N PRO A 613 29.60 10.58 2.76
CA PRO A 613 30.57 9.66 3.40
C PRO A 613 31.79 10.40 3.96
N PHE A 614 32.43 9.81 4.96
CA PHE A 614 33.66 10.36 5.55
C PHE A 614 34.72 10.60 4.46
N GLY A 615 35.36 11.77 4.52
CA GLY A 615 36.41 12.19 3.57
C GLY A 615 35.91 12.52 2.16
N ARG A 616 34.58 12.52 1.91
CA ARG A 616 34.00 12.85 0.62
C ARG A 616 33.35 14.23 0.64
N SER A 617 33.05 14.72 -0.55
CA SER A 617 32.41 16.02 -0.74
C SER A 617 31.17 15.93 -1.62
N LEU A 618 30.23 16.84 -1.39
CA LEU A 618 29.01 17.01 -2.16
C LEU A 618 28.86 18.50 -2.53
N THR A 619 28.39 18.79 -3.72
CA THR A 619 28.03 20.16 -4.10
C THR A 619 26.57 20.43 -3.71
N ILE A 620 26.36 21.47 -2.93
CA ILE A 620 25.03 21.95 -2.51
C ILE A 620 24.68 23.17 -3.38
N PRO A 621 23.68 23.09 -4.27
CA PRO A 621 23.18 24.23 -5.01
C PRO A 621 22.33 25.11 -4.10
N VAL A 622 22.71 26.35 -3.90
CA VAL A 622 21.89 27.38 -3.26
C VAL A 622 21.28 28.23 -4.36
N TYR A 623 19.97 28.23 -4.46
CA TYR A 623 19.25 29.00 -5.47
C TYR A 623 19.10 30.44 -4.99
N VAL A 624 19.49 31.38 -5.83
CA VAL A 624 19.46 32.81 -5.53
C VAL A 624 18.73 33.55 -6.63
N ALA A 625 17.72 34.30 -6.28
CA ALA A 625 16.94 35.05 -7.26
C ALA A 625 16.56 36.47 -6.75
N PRO A 626 16.54 37.47 -7.66
CA PRO A 626 15.98 38.77 -7.34
C PRO A 626 14.44 38.70 -7.20
N THR A 627 13.88 39.29 -6.14
CA THR A 627 12.43 39.38 -5.91
C THR A 627 11.86 40.77 -6.24
N GLY A 628 12.71 41.72 -6.69
CA GLY A 628 12.30 43.08 -6.99
C GLY A 628 13.47 43.94 -7.49
N VAL A 629 13.35 45.27 -7.32
CA VAL A 629 14.41 46.20 -7.70
C VAL A 629 15.58 46.07 -6.72
N ILE A 630 16.69 45.55 -7.21
CA ILE A 630 17.92 45.39 -6.46
C ILE A 630 18.64 46.73 -6.36
N ARG A 631 18.83 47.23 -5.15
CA ARG A 631 19.56 48.47 -4.89
C ARG A 631 20.95 48.26 -4.29
N ARG A 632 21.17 47.11 -3.65
CA ARG A 632 22.44 46.79 -2.98
C ARG A 632 22.74 45.28 -3.12
N PRO A 633 24.01 44.86 -3.01
CA PRO A 633 24.37 43.48 -2.86
C PRO A 633 23.72 42.88 -1.59
N ALA A 634 23.40 41.58 -1.62
CA ALA A 634 22.98 40.83 -0.45
C ALA A 634 24.13 39.97 0.06
N ARG A 635 24.04 39.55 1.31
CA ARG A 635 24.88 38.49 1.89
C ARG A 635 24.05 37.23 2.02
N VAL A 636 24.51 36.14 1.44
CA VAL A 636 23.89 34.83 1.56
C VAL A 636 24.79 33.93 2.37
N THR A 637 24.24 33.31 3.40
CA THR A 637 24.97 32.38 4.28
C THR A 637 24.32 31.01 4.23
N LEU A 638 25.06 29.98 3.85
CA LEU A 638 24.69 28.58 4.02
C LEU A 638 25.33 28.04 5.29
N THR A 639 24.53 27.37 6.12
CA THR A 639 24.98 26.67 7.33
C THR A 639 24.65 25.17 7.20
N ALA A 640 25.61 24.32 7.57
CA ALA A 640 25.44 22.88 7.67
C ALA A 640 25.74 22.44 9.12
N VAL A 641 24.83 21.66 9.73
CA VAL A 641 24.95 21.15 11.10
C VAL A 641 24.85 19.62 11.04
N SER A 642 25.79 18.92 11.69
CA SER A 642 25.74 17.46 11.78
C SER A 642 24.54 17.01 12.63
N GLU A 643 23.75 16.09 12.12
CA GLU A 643 22.65 15.46 12.86
C GLU A 643 23.16 14.50 13.95
N SER A 644 24.35 13.94 13.77
CA SER A 644 24.99 13.05 14.75
C SER A 644 25.67 13.79 15.89
N ASP A 645 26.23 14.98 15.64
CA ASP A 645 26.90 15.84 16.63
C ASP A 645 26.63 17.31 16.27
N PRO A 646 25.59 17.95 16.82
CA PRO A 646 25.26 19.34 16.50
C PRO A 646 26.33 20.37 16.85
N SER A 647 27.36 20.00 17.66
CA SER A 647 28.50 20.86 17.88
C SER A 647 29.40 21.00 16.67
N LYS A 648 29.27 20.10 15.70
CA LYS A 648 29.99 20.12 14.42
C LYS A 648 29.13 20.78 13.37
N HIS A 649 29.43 22.04 13.12
CA HIS A 649 28.75 22.87 12.12
C HIS A 649 29.76 23.72 11.35
N ALA A 650 29.37 24.16 10.19
CA ALA A 650 30.14 25.09 9.36
C ALA A 650 29.17 26.07 8.67
N SER A 651 29.66 27.27 8.43
CA SER A 651 28.95 28.28 7.66
C SER A 651 29.88 28.90 6.63
N VAL A 652 29.32 29.25 5.47
CA VAL A 652 30.01 30.01 4.42
C VAL A 652 29.11 31.11 3.91
N THR A 653 29.69 32.28 3.65
CA THR A 653 28.95 33.47 3.21
C THR A 653 29.48 33.96 1.88
N ALA A 654 28.58 34.37 0.99
CA ALA A 654 28.92 35.07 -0.25
C ALA A 654 28.23 36.42 -0.35
N SER A 655 28.87 37.35 -1.03
CA SER A 655 28.25 38.61 -1.50
C SER A 655 27.58 38.35 -2.84
N ILE A 656 26.28 38.57 -2.93
CA ILE A 656 25.49 38.37 -4.13
C ILE A 656 25.18 39.72 -4.78
N THR A 657 25.48 39.84 -6.08
CA THR A 657 25.22 41.04 -6.88
C THR A 657 24.34 40.71 -8.08
N ALA A 658 23.51 41.66 -8.51
CA ALA A 658 22.76 41.46 -9.74
C ALA A 658 23.74 41.42 -10.93
N ARG A 659 23.53 40.47 -11.82
CA ARG A 659 24.22 40.44 -13.14
C ARG A 659 23.63 41.57 -13.98
N ARG A 660 24.46 42.43 -14.50
CA ARG A 660 24.08 43.54 -15.40
C ARG A 660 23.70 43.04 -16.77
#